data_6c9a8fcca2eebc985f7cd62c8a69d686
#
_entry.id   6c9a8fcca2eebc985f7cd62c8a69d686
#
_cell.length_a   1.000
_cell.length_b   1.000
_cell.length_c   1.000
_cell.angle_alpha   90.00
_cell.angle_beta   90.00
_cell.angle_gamma   90.00
#
_symmetry.space_group_name_H-M   'P 1'
#
loop_
_entity.id
_entity.type
_entity.pdbx_description
1 polymer ?
#
loop_
_entity_poly.entity_id
_entity_poly.type
_entity_poly.pdbx_seq_one_letter_code
_entity_poly.pdbx_strand_id
1 'polypeptide(L)'
;MKNPFASAVGLFLLVVCLEQAALPAESPAALPEQRRAIKDLNTPREFPKIASREAWEARAKEIREQVLVSCGLWPMPEKTPLQAHVFGRIERDGYSVEKVYFQPLPRFYLAGNLYRPLGRGKGPFPAILNPHGHWKEGRLADTKDGSTAARCINFARQGMIAFSYDMVGYNDTSFPDYGNVPIEAYYLWHRHFATNQVNLLWNISLMGLQTWDSVRALDFLASLPDVDRKRLACTGESGGGTQTFMLGAVEDRLAAQAPVVMVSHTMQGGCLCENAPGLRVEYSNMEIAAAAAPRPQILLAATGDWTKDTLTVEGPAIEHIYQLLDAQDRFRYVRFNFGHNYNQTSREAVYRWFGKWLLKQPDAASPKEEPYQKEPDADLRVFPDGKLPDDALTEARFVESVKNLHRAQWESLRVRDEAGLEGFKQLMQPAWRHTLHIEWPARVARCRAEGVREIEGFTAAALRIDALEGDASILASYWAPPGILTNPAPKVVVICNGRSDGPLPDAAARPAGLPLALLQHGLAVLVVDRFSTGVPPNQFTNFYTTYNRTKLQERVRDLLTVCAVAGSVADPRGPRFFDVTLLGIGPAGLWALLAAPGSGSVIADCDQLDVASDEALLAPDLFCPGIRNIGAFEGGSILTAPHPLLLHNTGAAFPTDALRSAYRAIGASNKLRVVAARLRDEELVNWISQVK
;
A
#
# COMPACT_ATOMS: atom_id res chain seq x y z
N MET A 1 -43.12 -29.36 11.61
CA MET A 1 -42.12 -30.40 11.91
C MET A 1 -40.76 -29.71 11.99
N LYS A 2 -40.28 -29.49 13.20
CA LYS A 2 -38.98 -28.81 13.44
C LYS A 2 -37.85 -29.81 13.16
N ASN A 3 -36.91 -29.43 12.37
CA ASN A 3 -35.78 -30.27 11.90
C ASN A 3 -34.73 -30.40 13.06
N PRO A 4 -34.48 -31.60 13.60
CA PRO A 4 -33.58 -31.79 14.75
C PRO A 4 -32.07 -31.71 14.41
N PHE A 5 -31.70 -31.49 13.15
CA PHE A 5 -30.31 -31.47 12.72
C PHE A 5 -29.57 -30.14 12.96
N ALA A 6 -30.29 -29.04 13.21
CA ALA A 6 -29.64 -27.71 13.41
C ALA A 6 -29.01 -27.52 14.79
N SER A 7 -29.46 -28.29 15.81
CA SER A 7 -28.88 -28.22 17.16
C SER A 7 -27.62 -29.04 17.35
N ALA A 8 -27.33 -30.00 16.47
CA ALA A 8 -26.18 -30.89 16.60
C ALA A 8 -24.87 -30.29 16.06
N VAL A 9 -24.94 -29.36 15.10
CA VAL A 9 -23.74 -28.79 14.46
C VAL A 9 -23.07 -27.73 15.35
N GLY A 10 -23.83 -26.94 16.08
CA GLY A 10 -23.29 -25.95 17.03
C GLY A 10 -22.61 -26.60 18.25
N LEU A 11 -23.18 -27.73 18.71
CA LEU A 11 -22.60 -28.57 19.75
C LEU A 11 -21.34 -29.28 19.24
N PHE A 12 -21.30 -29.66 17.95
CA PHE A 12 -20.17 -30.37 17.35
C PHE A 12 -18.91 -29.50 17.21
N LEU A 13 -19.04 -28.19 16.94
CA LEU A 13 -17.88 -27.27 16.85
C LEU A 13 -17.30 -26.93 18.23
N LEU A 14 -18.12 -26.82 19.27
CA LEU A 14 -17.64 -26.66 20.66
C LEU A 14 -17.14 -28.00 21.23
N VAL A 15 -17.81 -29.12 20.90
CA VAL A 15 -17.44 -30.49 21.34
C VAL A 15 -16.19 -30.97 20.59
N VAL A 16 -15.96 -30.63 19.33
CA VAL A 16 -14.69 -30.94 18.64
C VAL A 16 -13.51 -30.16 19.26
N CYS A 17 -13.73 -29.00 19.89
CA CYS A 17 -12.74 -28.36 20.75
C CYS A 17 -12.59 -29.02 22.13
N LEU A 18 -13.61 -29.76 22.63
CA LEU A 18 -13.62 -30.36 23.95
C LEU A 18 -13.11 -31.82 24.00
N GLU A 19 -13.24 -32.61 22.94
CA GLU A 19 -12.88 -34.04 22.94
C GLU A 19 -11.36 -34.33 22.84
N GLN A 20 -10.49 -33.34 22.71
CA GLN A 20 -9.02 -33.53 22.74
C GLN A 20 -8.35 -33.11 24.05
N ALA A 21 -9.09 -32.89 25.13
CA ALA A 21 -8.58 -32.39 26.40
C ALA A 21 -8.42 -33.47 27.48
N ALA A 22 -7.75 -34.58 27.18
CA ALA A 22 -7.34 -35.58 28.19
C ALA A 22 -5.84 -35.88 28.08
N LEU A 23 -5.00 -34.87 28.32
CA LEU A 23 -3.59 -35.06 28.70
C LEU A 23 -3.29 -34.17 29.90
N PRO A 24 -2.43 -34.65 30.86
CA PRO A 24 -2.16 -33.88 32.08
C PRO A 24 -1.49 -32.54 31.75
N ALA A 25 -1.92 -31.50 32.46
CA ALA A 25 -1.41 -30.16 32.34
C ALA A 25 0.08 -30.10 32.72
N GLU A 26 0.95 -30.12 31.72
CA GLU A 26 2.28 -29.59 31.89
C GLU A 26 2.17 -28.08 32.00
N SER A 27 2.83 -27.51 33.02
CA SER A 27 2.99 -26.05 33.17
C SER A 27 3.42 -25.43 31.85
N PRO A 28 2.83 -24.32 31.37
CA PRO A 28 3.18 -23.75 30.09
C PRO A 28 4.64 -23.29 30.11
N ALA A 29 5.55 -24.17 29.69
CA ALA A 29 6.90 -23.75 29.35
C ALA A 29 6.78 -22.63 28.35
N ALA A 30 7.44 -21.49 28.60
CA ALA A 30 7.49 -20.35 27.70
C ALA A 30 7.93 -20.87 26.33
N LEU A 31 6.96 -21.06 25.42
CA LEU A 31 7.26 -21.37 24.03
C LEU A 31 8.08 -20.22 23.46
N PRO A 32 9.18 -20.51 22.73
CA PRO A 32 9.99 -19.46 22.14
C PRO A 32 9.07 -18.56 21.29
N GLU A 33 9.22 -17.25 21.44
CA GLU A 33 8.60 -16.27 20.54
C GLU A 33 8.96 -16.67 19.10
N GLN A 34 8.03 -17.26 18.36
CA GLN A 34 8.17 -17.41 16.92
C GLN A 34 8.04 -16.01 16.32
N ARG A 35 9.16 -15.32 16.21
CA ARG A 35 9.21 -14.02 15.51
C ARG A 35 9.02 -14.29 14.03
N ARG A 36 8.07 -13.61 13.42
CA ARG A 36 7.95 -13.55 11.96
C ARG A 36 9.31 -13.12 11.38
N ALA A 37 9.80 -13.84 10.38
CA ALA A 37 11.02 -13.43 9.68
C ALA A 37 10.84 -12.05 9.08
N ILE A 38 11.74 -11.13 9.43
CA ILE A 38 11.73 -9.77 8.86
C ILE A 38 12.12 -9.88 7.39
N LYS A 39 11.25 -9.37 6.53
CA LYS A 39 11.49 -9.28 5.10
C LYS A 39 12.33 -8.04 4.78
N ASP A 40 13.19 -8.17 3.80
CA ASP A 40 13.99 -7.07 3.23
C ASP A 40 13.91 -7.09 1.69
N LEU A 41 14.70 -6.22 1.06
CA LEU A 41 14.72 -6.09 -0.39
C LEU A 41 15.19 -7.37 -1.13
N ASN A 42 15.95 -8.23 -0.47
CA ASN A 42 16.52 -9.47 -1.03
C ASN A 42 15.76 -10.73 -0.59
N THR A 43 14.77 -10.59 0.28
CA THR A 43 13.95 -11.74 0.70
C THR A 43 13.20 -12.31 -0.50
N PRO A 44 13.42 -13.58 -0.88
CA PRO A 44 12.77 -14.20 -2.03
C PRO A 44 11.25 -14.14 -1.95
N ARG A 45 10.61 -13.86 -3.07
CA ARG A 45 9.14 -13.76 -3.20
C ARG A 45 8.62 -14.87 -4.08
N GLU A 46 7.52 -15.47 -3.64
CA GLU A 46 6.78 -16.42 -4.45
C GLU A 46 5.62 -15.73 -5.15
N PHE A 47 5.38 -16.09 -6.41
CA PHE A 47 4.16 -15.63 -7.10
C PHE A 47 2.98 -16.48 -6.59
N PRO A 48 1.85 -15.87 -6.19
CA PRO A 48 0.73 -16.63 -5.66
C PRO A 48 0.12 -17.55 -6.74
N LYS A 49 -0.42 -18.70 -6.30
CA LYS A 49 -1.15 -19.60 -7.20
C LYS A 49 -2.50 -18.99 -7.56
N ILE A 50 -2.64 -18.49 -8.77
CA ILE A 50 -3.87 -17.93 -9.31
C ILE A 50 -4.55 -18.98 -10.18
N ALA A 51 -5.78 -19.35 -9.83
CA ALA A 51 -6.48 -20.48 -10.47
C ALA A 51 -7.45 -20.05 -11.59
N SER A 52 -7.88 -18.77 -11.65
CA SER A 52 -8.85 -18.31 -12.63
C SER A 52 -8.64 -16.84 -13.01
N ARG A 53 -9.26 -16.42 -14.11
CA ARG A 53 -9.33 -15.04 -14.58
C ARG A 53 -9.89 -14.11 -13.50
N GLU A 54 -11.02 -14.48 -12.89
CA GLU A 54 -11.70 -13.66 -11.88
C GLU A 54 -10.83 -13.46 -10.62
N ALA A 55 -10.12 -14.53 -10.21
CA ALA A 55 -9.17 -14.44 -9.10
C ALA A 55 -8.02 -13.48 -9.41
N TRP A 56 -7.53 -13.49 -10.66
CA TRP A 56 -6.51 -12.53 -11.08
C TRP A 56 -7.03 -11.09 -11.17
N GLU A 57 -8.20 -10.88 -11.77
CA GLU A 57 -8.80 -9.55 -11.90
C GLU A 57 -9.02 -8.89 -10.54
N ALA A 58 -9.51 -9.67 -9.55
CA ALA A 58 -9.62 -9.22 -8.17
C ALA A 58 -8.24 -8.86 -7.57
N ARG A 59 -7.24 -9.74 -7.74
CA ARG A 59 -5.89 -9.52 -7.25
C ARG A 59 -5.21 -8.32 -7.92
N ALA A 60 -5.35 -8.15 -9.23
CA ALA A 60 -4.81 -7.02 -9.98
C ALA A 60 -5.41 -5.68 -9.53
N LYS A 61 -6.71 -5.67 -9.20
CA LYS A 61 -7.35 -4.49 -8.61
C LYS A 61 -6.70 -4.12 -7.27
N GLU A 62 -6.53 -5.10 -6.37
CA GLU A 62 -5.87 -4.88 -5.07
C GLU A 62 -4.42 -4.41 -5.21
N ILE A 63 -3.66 -4.96 -6.17
CA ILE A 63 -2.29 -4.50 -6.47
C ILE A 63 -2.28 -3.03 -6.88
N ARG A 64 -3.18 -2.62 -7.79
CA ARG A 64 -3.30 -1.23 -8.25
C ARG A 64 -3.66 -0.29 -7.11
N GLU A 65 -4.63 -0.68 -6.27
CA GLU A 65 -5.02 0.07 -5.08
C GLU A 65 -3.83 0.23 -4.12
N GLN A 66 -3.10 -0.87 -3.83
CA GLN A 66 -1.92 -0.81 -2.95
C GLN A 66 -0.83 0.10 -3.52
N VAL A 67 -0.54 0.03 -4.82
CA VAL A 67 0.45 0.91 -5.47
C VAL A 67 0.05 2.38 -5.27
N LEU A 68 -1.20 2.72 -5.54
CA LEU A 68 -1.69 4.09 -5.40
C LEU A 68 -1.66 4.57 -3.94
N VAL A 69 -2.10 3.73 -2.99
CA VAL A 69 -2.08 4.06 -1.56
C VAL A 69 -0.65 4.24 -1.07
N SER A 70 0.25 3.31 -1.38
CA SER A 70 1.65 3.37 -0.96
C SER A 70 2.41 4.57 -1.54
N CYS A 71 2.05 4.98 -2.75
CA CYS A 71 2.61 6.16 -3.41
C CYS A 71 1.99 7.49 -2.97
N GLY A 72 1.02 7.50 -2.04
CA GLY A 72 0.30 8.71 -1.63
C GLY A 72 -0.61 9.28 -2.73
N LEU A 73 -1.04 8.44 -3.66
CA LEU A 73 -1.86 8.80 -4.83
C LEU A 73 -3.32 8.30 -4.72
N TRP A 74 -3.77 7.97 -3.54
CA TRP A 74 -5.16 7.58 -3.29
C TRP A 74 -5.82 8.50 -2.24
N PRO A 75 -6.89 9.23 -2.59
CA PRO A 75 -7.39 9.39 -3.97
C PRO A 75 -6.38 10.11 -4.87
N MET A 76 -6.46 9.85 -6.20
CA MET A 76 -5.55 10.51 -7.14
C MET A 76 -5.59 12.02 -6.99
N PRO A 77 -4.43 12.71 -6.98
CA PRO A 77 -4.38 14.17 -6.97
C PRO A 77 -5.10 14.78 -8.19
N GLU A 78 -5.68 15.95 -8.01
CA GLU A 78 -6.22 16.71 -9.12
C GLU A 78 -5.13 17.05 -10.15
N LYS A 79 -5.42 16.82 -11.42
CA LYS A 79 -4.50 17.11 -12.51
C LYS A 79 -4.52 18.60 -12.85
N THR A 80 -3.61 19.35 -12.26
CA THR A 80 -3.41 20.77 -12.56
C THR A 80 -2.86 20.96 -13.99
N PRO A 81 -3.04 22.14 -14.64
CA PRO A 81 -2.43 22.44 -15.94
C PRO A 81 -0.91 22.24 -15.91
N LEU A 82 -0.38 21.52 -16.91
CA LEU A 82 1.05 21.20 -16.99
C LEU A 82 1.94 22.41 -17.20
N GLN A 83 1.44 23.47 -17.82
CA GLN A 83 2.24 24.65 -18.23
C GLN A 83 3.51 24.21 -18.97
N ALA A 84 3.35 23.33 -19.97
CA ALA A 84 4.48 22.72 -20.67
C ALA A 84 5.14 23.71 -21.64
N HIS A 85 6.47 23.71 -21.62
CA HIS A 85 7.32 24.46 -22.54
C HIS A 85 8.16 23.49 -23.36
N VAL A 86 8.10 23.61 -24.69
CA VAL A 86 8.91 22.83 -25.64
C VAL A 86 9.69 23.84 -26.49
N PHE A 87 11.02 23.71 -26.51
CA PHE A 87 11.90 24.71 -27.13
C PHE A 87 13.26 24.14 -27.52
N GLY A 88 14.10 24.93 -28.17
CA GLY A 88 15.49 24.60 -28.46
C GLY A 88 15.62 23.39 -29.41
N ARG A 89 14.78 23.35 -30.48
CA ARG A 89 14.78 22.25 -31.44
C ARG A 89 16.08 22.17 -32.21
N ILE A 90 16.68 20.97 -32.22
CA ILE A 90 17.84 20.60 -33.03
C ILE A 90 17.40 19.49 -33.98
N GLU A 91 17.62 19.68 -35.28
CA GLU A 91 17.28 18.68 -36.31
C GLU A 91 18.52 17.90 -36.75
N ARG A 92 18.34 16.60 -36.93
CA ARG A 92 19.35 15.65 -37.41
C ARG A 92 18.72 14.71 -38.45
N ASP A 93 19.53 13.88 -39.05
CA ASP A 93 19.05 12.89 -40.00
C ASP A 93 18.05 11.91 -39.34
N GLY A 94 16.80 11.99 -39.80
CA GLY A 94 15.69 11.16 -39.37
C GLY A 94 15.03 11.50 -38.02
N TYR A 95 15.53 12.50 -37.26
CA TYR A 95 14.94 12.93 -36.02
C TYR A 95 15.20 14.39 -35.66
N SER A 96 14.41 14.92 -34.72
CA SER A 96 14.75 16.13 -33.96
C SER A 96 14.76 15.87 -32.48
N VAL A 97 15.49 16.68 -31.72
CA VAL A 97 15.44 16.71 -30.24
C VAL A 97 15.10 18.10 -29.76
N GLU A 98 14.24 18.17 -28.74
CA GLU A 98 13.75 19.41 -28.13
C GLU A 98 13.88 19.34 -26.62
N LYS A 99 14.08 20.46 -25.96
CA LYS A 99 14.07 20.61 -24.51
C LYS A 99 12.62 20.78 -24.05
N VAL A 100 12.29 20.18 -22.92
CA VAL A 100 10.94 20.22 -22.35
C VAL A 100 11.03 20.42 -20.85
N TYR A 101 10.17 21.31 -20.32
CA TYR A 101 9.83 21.28 -18.90
C TYR A 101 8.35 21.56 -18.69
N PHE A 102 7.80 21.05 -17.59
CA PHE A 102 6.41 21.29 -17.19
C PHE A 102 6.25 21.05 -15.68
N GLN A 103 5.08 21.35 -15.15
CA GLN A 103 4.75 21.20 -13.73
C GLN A 103 3.86 19.96 -13.49
N PRO A 104 4.41 18.84 -12.99
CA PRO A 104 3.62 17.71 -12.51
C PRO A 104 2.70 18.07 -11.33
N LEU A 105 3.24 18.90 -10.43
CA LEU A 105 2.55 19.59 -9.35
C LEU A 105 2.90 21.08 -9.41
N PRO A 106 2.06 21.96 -8.89
CA PRO A 106 2.32 23.41 -8.97
C PRO A 106 3.70 23.78 -8.42
N ARG A 107 4.49 24.49 -9.24
CA ARG A 107 5.82 25.03 -8.88
C ARG A 107 6.88 23.96 -8.59
N PHE A 108 6.64 22.72 -8.99
CA PHE A 108 7.64 21.65 -9.11
C PHE A 108 7.83 21.36 -10.60
N TYR A 109 9.08 21.27 -11.06
CA TYR A 109 9.41 21.22 -12.48
C TYR A 109 10.04 19.90 -12.87
N LEU A 110 9.39 19.19 -13.78
CA LEU A 110 9.93 18.02 -14.46
C LEU A 110 10.51 18.43 -15.80
N ALA A 111 11.74 18.03 -16.05
CA ALA A 111 12.48 18.39 -17.25
C ALA A 111 12.92 17.14 -18.04
N GLY A 112 13.10 17.31 -19.36
CA GLY A 112 13.46 16.21 -20.23
C GLY A 112 13.78 16.61 -21.66
N ASN A 113 14.02 15.60 -22.49
CA ASN A 113 14.27 15.74 -23.92
C ASN A 113 13.25 14.95 -24.74
N LEU A 114 12.64 15.62 -25.71
CA LEU A 114 11.62 15.08 -26.61
C LEU A 114 12.23 14.86 -27.98
N TYR A 115 12.22 13.61 -28.42
CA TYR A 115 12.72 13.19 -29.73
C TYR A 115 11.55 12.93 -30.67
N ARG A 116 11.56 13.54 -31.86
CA ARG A 116 10.48 13.42 -32.83
C ARG A 116 10.98 12.85 -34.16
N PRO A 117 10.17 12.04 -34.86
CA PRO A 117 10.48 11.56 -36.22
C PRO A 117 10.59 12.72 -37.22
N LEU A 118 11.57 12.65 -38.11
CA LEU A 118 11.67 13.45 -39.32
C LEU A 118 11.60 12.56 -40.54
N GLY A 119 10.94 13.06 -41.61
CA GLY A 119 10.82 12.30 -42.87
C GLY A 119 9.84 11.13 -42.82
N ARG A 120 9.03 10.99 -41.75
CA ARG A 120 8.07 9.90 -41.54
C ARG A 120 6.61 10.30 -41.67
N GLY A 121 6.32 11.43 -42.34
CA GLY A 121 4.96 11.97 -42.50
C GLY A 121 4.57 12.94 -41.38
N LYS A 122 3.27 13.19 -41.25
CA LYS A 122 2.72 14.20 -40.30
C LYS A 122 2.25 13.60 -38.98
N GLY A 123 2.31 12.26 -38.81
CA GLY A 123 1.71 11.56 -37.65
C GLY A 123 0.19 11.37 -37.81
N PRO A 124 -0.57 11.09 -36.72
CA PRO A 124 -0.04 11.00 -35.35
C PRO A 124 0.84 9.76 -35.12
N PHE A 125 1.91 9.94 -34.37
CA PHE A 125 2.91 8.91 -34.08
C PHE A 125 2.63 8.22 -32.73
N PRO A 126 3.00 6.94 -32.57
CA PRO A 126 3.13 6.35 -31.24
C PRO A 126 4.13 7.13 -30.39
N ALA A 127 3.95 7.13 -29.07
CA ALA A 127 4.86 7.84 -28.17
C ALA A 127 5.31 6.97 -26.99
N ILE A 128 6.57 7.08 -26.61
CA ILE A 128 7.23 6.23 -25.63
C ILE A 128 7.85 7.09 -24.54
N LEU A 129 7.45 6.84 -23.29
CA LEU A 129 8.15 7.33 -22.11
C LEU A 129 9.43 6.52 -21.87
N ASN A 130 10.50 7.21 -21.53
CA ASN A 130 11.80 6.63 -21.28
C ASN A 130 12.37 7.11 -19.94
N PRO A 131 11.85 6.64 -18.79
CA PRO A 131 12.51 6.84 -17.51
C PRO A 131 13.87 6.14 -17.51
N HIS A 132 14.89 6.81 -16.96
CA HIS A 132 16.26 6.29 -16.95
C HIS A 132 16.57 5.48 -15.69
N GLY A 133 17.62 4.63 -15.75
CA GLY A 133 18.20 3.95 -14.60
C GLY A 133 19.09 4.88 -13.76
N HIS A 134 19.77 4.29 -12.74
CA HIS A 134 20.65 5.06 -11.86
C HIS A 134 22.05 5.35 -12.49
N TRP A 135 22.07 5.71 -13.77
CA TRP A 135 23.26 6.21 -14.41
C TRP A 135 23.65 7.56 -13.80
N LYS A 136 24.95 7.78 -13.65
CA LYS A 136 25.48 9.03 -13.09
C LYS A 136 24.94 10.28 -13.82
N GLU A 137 24.86 10.20 -15.15
CA GLU A 137 24.38 11.26 -16.04
C GLU A 137 22.85 11.29 -16.21
N GLY A 138 22.11 10.37 -15.56
CA GLY A 138 20.66 10.27 -15.68
C GLY A 138 20.18 10.10 -17.13
N ARG A 139 19.24 10.95 -17.58
CA ARG A 139 18.74 10.91 -18.98
C ARG A 139 19.81 11.22 -20.02
N LEU A 140 20.91 11.87 -19.64
CA LEU A 140 22.01 12.22 -20.53
C LEU A 140 23.04 11.09 -20.70
N ALA A 141 22.83 9.96 -20.04
CA ALA A 141 23.73 8.80 -20.14
C ALA A 141 23.85 8.29 -21.58
N ASP A 142 25.11 8.09 -22.01
CA ASP A 142 25.46 7.56 -23.33
C ASP A 142 26.68 6.67 -23.19
N THR A 143 26.49 5.46 -22.70
CA THR A 143 27.53 4.45 -22.51
C THR A 143 27.22 3.18 -23.28
N LYS A 144 28.21 2.30 -23.41
CA LYS A 144 28.04 0.99 -24.04
C LYS A 144 26.97 0.15 -23.33
N ASP A 145 26.88 0.25 -22.00
CA ASP A 145 25.97 -0.53 -21.18
C ASP A 145 24.59 0.11 -21.05
N GLY A 146 24.45 1.42 -21.33
CA GLY A 146 23.20 2.11 -21.32
C GLY A 146 23.29 3.47 -22.01
N SER A 147 22.45 3.68 -23.02
CA SER A 147 22.35 4.93 -23.74
C SER A 147 20.90 5.34 -23.94
N THR A 148 20.50 6.36 -23.22
CA THR A 148 19.17 6.99 -23.41
C THR A 148 19.10 7.70 -24.76
N ALA A 149 20.19 8.33 -25.19
CA ALA A 149 20.28 8.99 -26.48
C ALA A 149 20.07 7.98 -27.62
N ALA A 150 20.83 6.85 -27.66
CA ALA A 150 20.65 5.80 -28.66
C ALA A 150 19.21 5.34 -28.75
N ARG A 151 18.61 5.05 -27.60
CA ARG A 151 17.24 4.54 -27.48
C ARG A 151 16.22 5.50 -28.07
N CYS A 152 16.25 6.76 -27.65
CA CYS A 152 15.29 7.77 -28.07
C CYS A 152 15.46 8.16 -29.55
N ILE A 153 16.71 8.32 -30.02
CA ILE A 153 17.03 8.60 -31.43
C ILE A 153 16.50 7.48 -32.34
N ASN A 154 16.76 6.24 -31.98
CA ASN A 154 16.34 5.10 -32.81
C ASN A 154 14.82 4.88 -32.76
N PHE A 155 14.12 5.17 -31.66
CA PHE A 155 12.66 5.23 -31.66
C PHE A 155 12.14 6.30 -32.63
N ALA A 156 12.73 7.50 -32.62
CA ALA A 156 12.33 8.57 -33.51
C ALA A 156 12.56 8.20 -34.98
N ARG A 157 13.72 7.66 -35.32
CA ARG A 157 14.02 7.19 -36.68
C ARG A 157 13.08 6.08 -37.16
N GLN A 158 12.54 5.28 -36.24
CA GLN A 158 11.55 4.24 -36.56
C GLN A 158 10.12 4.80 -36.69
N GLY A 159 9.88 6.09 -36.42
CA GLY A 159 8.56 6.72 -36.53
C GLY A 159 7.79 6.74 -35.22
N MET A 160 8.44 6.74 -34.06
CA MET A 160 7.85 6.86 -32.73
C MET A 160 8.41 8.09 -32.03
N ILE A 161 7.58 8.88 -31.37
CA ILE A 161 8.04 9.96 -30.49
C ILE A 161 8.60 9.32 -29.22
N ALA A 162 9.74 9.84 -28.73
CA ALA A 162 10.32 9.38 -27.47
C ALA A 162 10.55 10.57 -26.52
N PHE A 163 10.13 10.43 -25.27
CA PHE A 163 10.37 11.43 -24.24
C PHE A 163 11.15 10.79 -23.08
N SER A 164 12.36 11.29 -22.85
CA SER A 164 13.15 10.96 -21.68
C SER A 164 13.18 12.12 -20.73
N TYR A 165 12.82 11.88 -19.47
CA TYR A 165 12.76 12.87 -18.40
C TYR A 165 13.62 12.45 -17.24
N ASP A 166 14.05 13.42 -16.42
CA ASP A 166 14.90 13.14 -15.26
C ASP A 166 14.09 12.61 -14.08
N MET A 167 14.68 11.66 -13.36
CA MET A 167 14.28 11.38 -11.99
C MET A 167 14.64 12.55 -11.09
N VAL A 168 13.91 12.69 -9.97
CA VAL A 168 14.14 13.76 -9.00
C VAL A 168 15.57 13.71 -8.45
N GLY A 169 16.25 14.83 -8.47
CA GLY A 169 17.66 14.96 -8.05
C GLY A 169 18.67 14.66 -9.15
N TYR A 170 18.20 14.47 -10.40
CA TYR A 170 19.08 14.38 -11.57
C TYR A 170 18.93 15.60 -12.48
N ASN A 171 20.05 16.04 -13.05
CA ASN A 171 20.15 17.10 -14.06
C ASN A 171 19.24 18.33 -13.78
N ASP A 172 18.10 18.39 -14.46
CA ASP A 172 17.21 19.57 -14.49
C ASP A 172 15.94 19.37 -13.65
N THR A 173 15.67 18.17 -13.11
CA THR A 173 14.54 17.89 -12.21
C THR A 173 15.03 17.87 -10.77
N SER A 174 14.98 19.01 -10.09
CA SER A 174 15.60 19.21 -8.78
C SER A 174 14.83 20.26 -7.97
N PHE A 175 15.35 20.59 -6.80
CA PHE A 175 14.87 21.67 -5.94
C PHE A 175 15.91 22.79 -5.87
N PRO A 176 15.48 24.08 -5.73
CA PRO A 176 16.44 25.22 -5.65
C PRO A 176 17.46 25.10 -4.51
N ASP A 177 17.08 24.48 -3.41
CA ASP A 177 17.94 24.28 -2.23
C ASP A 177 18.97 23.15 -2.41
N TYR A 178 18.87 22.36 -3.47
CA TYR A 178 19.94 21.41 -3.83
C TYR A 178 21.15 22.11 -4.47
N GLY A 179 20.95 23.32 -4.97
CA GLY A 179 22.02 24.17 -5.54
C GLY A 179 22.60 23.65 -6.85
N ASN A 180 23.61 24.34 -7.32
CA ASN A 180 24.40 23.93 -8.49
C ASN A 180 25.45 22.92 -8.06
N VAL A 181 25.06 21.66 -7.94
CA VAL A 181 26.00 20.58 -7.65
C VAL A 181 26.58 19.99 -8.93
N PRO A 182 27.83 19.54 -8.93
CA PRO A 182 28.39 18.79 -10.05
C PRO A 182 27.52 17.58 -10.39
N ILE A 183 27.46 17.20 -11.66
CA ILE A 183 26.67 16.05 -12.13
C ILE A 183 26.98 14.77 -11.32
N GLU A 184 28.21 14.65 -10.84
CA GLU A 184 28.65 13.56 -9.98
C GLU A 184 27.89 13.44 -8.66
N ALA A 185 27.33 14.55 -8.17
CA ALA A 185 26.63 14.61 -6.91
C ALA A 185 25.10 14.48 -7.06
N TYR A 186 24.52 14.57 -8.25
CA TYR A 186 23.08 14.48 -8.48
C TYR A 186 22.49 13.17 -7.95
N TYR A 187 23.21 12.07 -8.12
CA TYR A 187 22.83 10.78 -7.56
C TYR A 187 22.70 10.80 -6.03
N LEU A 188 23.48 11.61 -5.33
CA LEU A 188 23.35 11.78 -3.86
C LEU A 188 22.05 12.51 -3.54
N TRP A 189 21.74 13.61 -4.27
CA TRP A 189 20.51 14.36 -4.09
C TRP A 189 19.25 13.57 -4.39
N HIS A 190 19.31 12.66 -5.35
CA HIS A 190 18.22 11.70 -5.61
C HIS A 190 17.84 10.91 -4.36
N ARG A 191 18.78 10.63 -3.47
CA ARG A 191 18.56 9.89 -2.22
C ARG A 191 18.14 10.77 -1.04
N HIS A 192 18.18 12.08 -1.17
CA HIS A 192 17.88 13.00 -0.08
C HIS A 192 16.38 13.29 0.08
N PHE A 193 15.62 13.27 -1.00
CA PHE A 193 14.20 13.62 -0.98
C PHE A 193 13.42 12.76 0.02
N ALA A 194 12.58 13.43 0.81
CA ALA A 194 11.60 12.81 1.72
C ALA A 194 12.19 11.77 2.69
N THR A 195 13.45 11.96 3.16
CA THR A 195 14.06 11.07 4.16
C THR A 195 13.53 11.28 5.57
N ASN A 196 12.77 12.33 5.83
CA ASN A 196 12.17 12.61 7.14
C ASN A 196 11.08 11.58 7.48
N GLN A 197 11.15 11.00 8.68
CA GLN A 197 10.19 9.99 9.16
C GLN A 197 8.75 10.51 9.21
N VAL A 198 8.54 11.81 9.49
CA VAL A 198 7.21 12.44 9.45
C VAL A 198 6.55 12.30 8.07
N ASN A 199 7.33 12.32 6.99
CA ASN A 199 6.80 12.17 5.63
C ASN A 199 6.17 10.80 5.39
N LEU A 200 6.61 9.76 6.13
CA LEU A 200 6.02 8.42 6.06
C LEU A 200 4.56 8.43 6.52
N LEU A 201 4.20 9.26 7.51
CA LEU A 201 2.81 9.38 7.99
C LEU A 201 1.85 9.89 6.89
N TRP A 202 2.39 10.56 5.87
CA TRP A 202 1.68 11.16 4.74
C TRP A 202 1.86 10.38 3.43
N ASN A 203 2.53 9.22 3.45
CA ASN A 203 2.97 8.50 2.25
C ASN A 203 3.71 9.39 1.23
N ILE A 204 4.44 10.41 1.71
CA ILE A 204 5.31 11.23 0.87
C ILE A 204 6.62 10.48 0.70
N SER A 205 6.88 10.02 -0.52
CA SER A 205 8.08 9.25 -0.87
C SER A 205 8.58 9.63 -2.26
N LEU A 206 9.87 9.41 -2.49
CA LEU A 206 10.47 9.61 -3.81
C LEU A 206 9.81 8.71 -4.87
N MET A 207 9.50 7.46 -4.49
CA MET A 207 8.75 6.52 -5.35
C MET A 207 7.37 7.08 -5.75
N GLY A 208 6.64 7.64 -4.79
CA GLY A 208 5.33 8.24 -5.02
C GLY A 208 5.41 9.44 -5.95
N LEU A 209 6.35 10.36 -5.71
CA LEU A 209 6.55 11.53 -6.57
C LEU A 209 6.90 11.12 -8.00
N GLN A 210 7.85 10.20 -8.19
CA GLN A 210 8.25 9.75 -9.52
C GLN A 210 7.17 8.95 -10.25
N THR A 211 6.33 8.20 -9.52
CA THR A 211 5.15 7.56 -10.12
C THR A 211 4.17 8.62 -10.63
N TRP A 212 3.94 9.68 -9.85
CA TRP A 212 3.13 10.80 -10.30
C TRP A 212 3.76 11.54 -11.48
N ASP A 213 5.06 11.80 -11.45
CA ASP A 213 5.80 12.41 -12.56
C ASP A 213 5.63 11.60 -13.86
N SER A 214 5.68 10.26 -13.77
CA SER A 214 5.46 9.37 -14.90
C SER A 214 4.03 9.48 -15.45
N VAL A 215 3.01 9.57 -14.58
CA VAL A 215 1.61 9.79 -14.99
C VAL A 215 1.47 11.14 -15.70
N ARG A 216 2.07 12.20 -15.16
CA ARG A 216 2.01 13.56 -15.75
C ARG A 216 2.85 13.67 -17.02
N ALA A 217 3.96 12.96 -17.14
CA ALA A 217 4.72 12.85 -18.37
C ALA A 217 3.91 12.16 -19.48
N LEU A 218 3.09 11.17 -19.12
CA LEU A 218 2.15 10.56 -20.06
C LEU A 218 1.04 11.54 -20.46
N ASP A 219 0.54 12.38 -19.54
CA ASP A 219 -0.40 13.45 -19.85
C ASP A 219 0.24 14.47 -20.82
N PHE A 220 1.51 14.83 -20.62
CA PHE A 220 2.25 15.69 -21.54
C PHE A 220 2.31 15.10 -22.95
N LEU A 221 2.76 13.85 -23.09
CA LEU A 221 2.80 13.18 -24.40
C LEU A 221 1.41 13.13 -25.05
N ALA A 222 0.38 12.77 -24.29
CA ALA A 222 -0.98 12.70 -24.79
C ALA A 222 -1.58 14.07 -25.20
N SER A 223 -0.97 15.18 -24.73
CA SER A 223 -1.40 16.55 -25.11
C SER A 223 -0.83 17.02 -26.44
N LEU A 224 0.23 16.39 -26.95
CA LEU A 224 0.89 16.79 -28.17
C LEU A 224 0.03 16.45 -29.41
N PRO A 225 -0.09 17.38 -30.40
CA PRO A 225 -1.00 17.21 -31.53
C PRO A 225 -0.55 16.08 -32.49
N ASP A 226 0.73 15.76 -32.52
CA ASP A 226 1.32 14.71 -33.35
C ASP A 226 1.46 13.35 -32.67
N VAL A 227 0.91 13.18 -31.46
CA VAL A 227 0.90 11.92 -30.71
C VAL A 227 -0.41 11.17 -30.87
N ASP A 228 -0.33 9.87 -31.17
CA ASP A 228 -1.45 8.95 -31.10
C ASP A 228 -1.67 8.49 -29.66
N ARG A 229 -2.69 9.04 -29.03
CA ARG A 229 -3.07 8.74 -27.64
C ARG A 229 -3.42 7.27 -27.35
N LYS A 230 -3.68 6.48 -28.40
CA LYS A 230 -3.98 5.03 -28.29
C LYS A 230 -2.73 4.16 -28.40
N ARG A 231 -1.58 4.74 -28.73
CA ARG A 231 -0.32 4.03 -28.93
C ARG A 231 0.79 4.62 -28.06
N LEU A 232 0.51 4.72 -26.75
CA LEU A 232 1.47 5.16 -25.74
C LEU A 232 2.19 3.95 -25.13
N ALA A 233 3.47 4.07 -24.88
CA ALA A 233 4.27 2.99 -24.28
C ALA A 233 5.28 3.53 -23.26
N CYS A 234 5.88 2.63 -22.48
CA CYS A 234 6.94 2.96 -21.52
C CYS A 234 8.04 1.90 -21.52
N THR A 235 9.31 2.33 -21.43
CA THR A 235 10.45 1.45 -21.22
C THR A 235 11.57 2.17 -20.49
N GLY A 236 12.20 1.47 -19.57
CA GLY A 236 13.35 1.94 -18.82
C GLY A 236 14.07 0.76 -18.17
N GLU A 237 15.32 0.97 -17.78
CA GLU A 237 16.15 -0.02 -17.12
C GLU A 237 16.33 0.27 -15.64
N SER A 238 16.53 -0.77 -14.81
CA SER A 238 16.84 -0.60 -13.38
C SER A 238 15.75 0.23 -12.67
N GLY A 239 16.09 1.36 -12.05
CA GLY A 239 15.12 2.31 -11.50
C GLY A 239 14.09 2.77 -12.54
N GLY A 240 14.48 2.98 -13.80
CA GLY A 240 13.54 3.24 -14.90
C GLY A 240 12.66 2.04 -15.25
N GLY A 241 13.17 0.82 -15.04
CA GLY A 241 12.38 -0.42 -15.14
C GLY A 241 11.31 -0.47 -14.05
N THR A 242 11.65 -0.06 -12.83
CA THR A 242 10.68 0.11 -11.74
C THR A 242 9.59 1.11 -12.14
N GLN A 243 9.96 2.31 -12.62
CA GLN A 243 8.98 3.28 -13.10
C GLN A 243 8.09 2.72 -14.21
N THR A 244 8.67 1.90 -15.12
CA THR A 244 7.93 1.29 -16.22
C THR A 244 6.83 0.35 -15.74
N PHE A 245 7.12 -0.61 -14.86
CA PHE A 245 6.08 -1.55 -14.40
C PHE A 245 5.13 -0.92 -13.37
N MET A 246 5.58 0.05 -12.58
CA MET A 246 4.70 0.81 -11.68
C MET A 246 3.66 1.62 -12.49
N LEU A 247 4.11 2.36 -13.50
CA LEU A 247 3.21 3.08 -14.40
C LEU A 247 2.27 2.09 -15.12
N GLY A 248 2.80 0.94 -15.57
CA GLY A 248 2.01 -0.11 -16.17
C GLY A 248 0.92 -0.67 -15.27
N ALA A 249 1.13 -0.72 -13.96
CA ALA A 249 0.12 -1.18 -13.01
C ALA A 249 -1.03 -0.19 -12.83
N VAL A 250 -0.77 1.14 -12.84
CA VAL A 250 -1.75 2.17 -12.45
C VAL A 250 -2.33 2.97 -13.61
N GLU A 251 -1.77 2.85 -14.82
CA GLU A 251 -2.14 3.68 -15.97
C GLU A 251 -2.60 2.84 -17.16
N ASP A 252 -3.90 2.81 -17.39
CA ASP A 252 -4.52 1.98 -18.43
C ASP A 252 -4.30 2.51 -19.87
N ARG A 253 -3.83 3.74 -20.03
CA ARG A 253 -3.54 4.32 -21.36
C ARG A 253 -2.30 3.75 -22.03
N LEU A 254 -1.43 3.04 -21.29
CA LEU A 254 -0.28 2.37 -21.89
C LEU A 254 -0.74 1.21 -22.78
N ALA A 255 -0.42 1.28 -24.07
CA ALA A 255 -0.68 0.22 -25.04
C ALA A 255 0.38 -0.90 -24.98
N ALA A 256 1.59 -0.61 -24.52
CA ALA A 256 2.67 -1.60 -24.37
C ALA A 256 3.70 -1.12 -23.33
N GLN A 257 4.46 -2.08 -22.77
CA GLN A 257 5.58 -1.77 -21.88
C GLN A 257 6.75 -2.75 -22.00
N ALA A 258 7.93 -2.29 -21.59
CA ALA A 258 9.15 -3.07 -21.56
C ALA A 258 10.03 -2.70 -20.36
N PRO A 259 9.78 -3.24 -19.17
CA PRO A 259 10.69 -3.10 -18.03
C PRO A 259 11.96 -3.93 -18.28
N VAL A 260 13.13 -3.28 -18.12
CA VAL A 260 14.41 -3.87 -18.41
C VAL A 260 15.22 -4.04 -17.13
N VAL A 261 15.75 -5.26 -16.90
CA VAL A 261 16.63 -5.69 -15.80
C VAL A 261 16.16 -5.26 -14.40
N MET A 262 14.85 -5.41 -14.12
CA MET A 262 14.31 -4.99 -12.81
C MET A 262 13.26 -5.92 -12.22
N VAL A 263 12.46 -6.62 -13.01
CA VAL A 263 11.48 -7.56 -12.46
C VAL A 263 12.20 -8.80 -11.94
N SER A 264 12.18 -9.00 -10.62
CA SER A 264 12.89 -10.09 -9.95
C SER A 264 12.10 -10.61 -8.75
N HIS A 265 12.26 -11.89 -8.43
CA HIS A 265 11.73 -12.50 -7.22
C HIS A 265 12.65 -12.30 -6.01
N THR A 266 13.95 -12.02 -6.20
CA THR A 266 14.93 -11.91 -5.11
C THR A 266 15.31 -10.48 -4.76
N MET A 267 15.28 -9.53 -5.71
CA MET A 267 15.60 -8.14 -5.45
C MET A 267 14.40 -7.23 -5.79
N GLN A 268 13.91 -6.53 -4.80
CA GLN A 268 12.67 -5.76 -4.93
C GLN A 268 12.90 -4.26 -5.14
N GLY A 269 14.06 -3.74 -4.80
CA GLY A 269 14.42 -2.32 -4.96
C GLY A 269 15.50 -1.88 -3.98
N GLY A 270 16.57 -1.26 -4.45
CA GLY A 270 17.73 -0.84 -3.67
C GLY A 270 17.81 0.66 -3.38
N CYS A 271 16.87 1.46 -3.91
CA CYS A 271 16.86 2.91 -3.78
C CYS A 271 15.53 3.43 -3.23
N LEU A 272 15.52 4.65 -2.68
CA LEU A 272 14.31 5.34 -2.24
C LEU A 272 13.28 5.52 -3.38
N CYS A 273 13.76 5.72 -4.62
CA CYS A 273 12.90 5.82 -5.79
C CYS A 273 12.22 4.51 -6.21
N GLU A 274 12.59 3.41 -5.59
CA GLU A 274 12.07 2.06 -5.85
C GLU A 274 11.28 1.52 -4.66
N ASN A 275 11.21 2.27 -3.56
CA ASN A 275 10.60 1.84 -2.31
C ASN A 275 9.63 2.89 -1.77
N ALA A 276 8.37 2.46 -1.57
CA ALA A 276 7.37 3.21 -0.84
C ALA A 276 6.87 2.40 0.37
N PRO A 277 6.45 3.04 1.46
CA PRO A 277 5.89 2.34 2.61
C PRO A 277 4.70 1.46 2.20
N GLY A 278 4.65 0.23 2.69
CA GLY A 278 3.57 -0.71 2.42
C GLY A 278 3.58 -1.37 1.05
N LEU A 279 4.38 -0.89 0.10
CA LEU A 279 4.30 -1.32 -1.30
C LEU A 279 4.49 -2.83 -1.49
N ARG A 280 5.35 -3.46 -0.69
CA ARG A 280 5.74 -4.86 -0.87
C ARG A 280 5.57 -5.72 0.39
N VAL A 281 4.67 -5.34 1.27
CA VAL A 281 4.30 -6.19 2.41
C VAL A 281 3.64 -7.46 1.90
N GLU A 282 2.64 -7.32 1.01
CA GLU A 282 1.84 -8.42 0.45
C GLU A 282 2.16 -8.75 -1.01
N TYR A 283 2.83 -7.84 -1.73
CA TYR A 283 3.04 -7.95 -3.18
C TYR A 283 4.52 -7.96 -3.52
N SER A 284 4.83 -8.40 -4.74
CA SER A 284 6.18 -8.43 -5.30
C SER A 284 6.25 -7.66 -6.61
N ASN A 285 7.47 -7.37 -7.07
CA ASN A 285 7.69 -6.78 -8.40
C ASN A 285 7.08 -7.63 -9.53
N MET A 286 7.05 -8.96 -9.37
CA MET A 286 6.42 -9.85 -10.34
C MET A 286 4.92 -9.58 -10.47
N GLU A 287 4.22 -9.46 -9.34
CA GLU A 287 2.78 -9.21 -9.31
C GLU A 287 2.43 -7.81 -9.81
N ILE A 288 3.22 -6.79 -9.42
CA ILE A 288 3.03 -5.42 -9.89
C ILE A 288 3.22 -5.34 -11.41
N ALA A 289 4.26 -6.00 -11.95
CA ALA A 289 4.48 -6.07 -13.40
C ALA A 289 3.35 -6.84 -14.11
N ALA A 290 2.86 -7.94 -13.53
CA ALA A 290 1.74 -8.71 -14.05
C ALA A 290 0.42 -7.93 -14.09
N ALA A 291 0.24 -6.91 -13.23
CA ALA A 291 -0.97 -6.08 -13.21
C ALA A 291 -1.19 -5.28 -14.52
N ALA A 292 -0.18 -5.22 -15.39
CA ALA A 292 -0.33 -4.67 -16.75
C ALA A 292 -1.10 -5.59 -17.70
N ALA A 293 -1.21 -6.89 -17.40
CA ALA A 293 -1.94 -7.83 -18.25
C ALA A 293 -3.42 -7.43 -18.43
N PRO A 294 -4.01 -7.63 -19.63
CA PRO A 294 -3.47 -8.32 -20.81
C PRO A 294 -2.75 -7.42 -21.84
N ARG A 295 -2.26 -6.24 -21.44
CA ARG A 295 -1.55 -5.33 -22.36
C ARG A 295 -0.18 -5.89 -22.72
N PRO A 296 0.30 -5.66 -23.97
CA PRO A 296 1.59 -6.15 -24.44
C PRO A 296 2.77 -5.79 -23.53
N GLN A 297 3.50 -6.78 -23.03
CA GLN A 297 4.65 -6.60 -22.16
C GLN A 297 5.80 -7.54 -22.54
N ILE A 298 7.03 -7.02 -22.56
CA ILE A 298 8.23 -7.82 -22.64
C ILE A 298 9.13 -7.57 -21.43
N LEU A 299 9.60 -8.64 -20.78
CA LEU A 299 10.65 -8.59 -19.77
C LEU A 299 12.00 -8.81 -20.41
N LEU A 300 12.94 -7.91 -20.16
CA LEU A 300 14.33 -8.10 -20.53
C LEU A 300 15.16 -8.32 -19.26
N ALA A 301 16.00 -9.35 -19.30
CA ALA A 301 16.79 -9.81 -18.18
C ALA A 301 18.27 -10.04 -18.57
N ALA A 302 19.14 -10.07 -17.57
CA ALA A 302 20.54 -10.33 -17.72
C ALA A 302 21.00 -11.51 -16.84
N THR A 303 22.01 -12.27 -17.30
CA THR A 303 22.58 -13.38 -16.51
C THR A 303 23.41 -12.92 -15.33
N GLY A 304 23.95 -11.71 -15.39
CA GLY A 304 24.88 -11.16 -14.41
C GLY A 304 24.24 -10.21 -13.40
N ASP A 305 22.91 -10.23 -13.22
CA ASP A 305 22.22 -9.45 -12.20
C ASP A 305 21.08 -10.24 -11.53
N TRP A 306 20.25 -9.58 -10.74
CA TRP A 306 19.13 -10.16 -9.99
C TRP A 306 17.98 -10.66 -10.87
N THR A 307 17.98 -10.37 -12.18
CA THR A 307 16.96 -10.88 -13.12
C THR A 307 17.37 -12.20 -13.78
N LYS A 308 18.46 -12.82 -13.32
CA LYS A 308 19.04 -14.06 -13.90
C LYS A 308 18.06 -15.23 -13.99
N ASP A 309 17.06 -15.26 -13.13
CA ASP A 309 16.11 -16.38 -13.02
C ASP A 309 14.81 -16.16 -13.85
N THR A 310 14.76 -15.07 -14.66
CA THR A 310 13.57 -14.71 -15.46
C THR A 310 13.04 -15.84 -16.35
N LEU A 311 13.90 -16.72 -16.88
CA LEU A 311 13.44 -17.82 -17.74
C LEU A 311 12.77 -18.96 -16.97
N THR A 312 12.98 -19.05 -15.66
CA THR A 312 12.52 -20.18 -14.82
C THR A 312 11.57 -19.78 -13.71
N VAL A 313 11.54 -18.50 -13.31
CA VAL A 313 10.73 -18.01 -12.21
C VAL A 313 9.78 -16.88 -12.65
N GLU A 314 10.29 -15.67 -12.91
CA GLU A 314 9.46 -14.51 -13.15
C GLU A 314 8.65 -14.62 -14.45
N GLY A 315 9.30 -15.03 -15.53
CA GLY A 315 8.67 -15.19 -16.84
C GLY A 315 7.50 -16.17 -16.82
N PRO A 316 7.72 -17.44 -16.43
CA PRO A 316 6.64 -18.44 -16.36
C PRO A 316 5.49 -18.04 -15.41
N ALA A 317 5.79 -17.39 -14.28
CA ALA A 317 4.78 -16.94 -13.33
C ALA A 317 3.84 -15.88 -13.95
N ILE A 318 4.40 -14.89 -14.66
CA ILE A 318 3.62 -13.86 -15.33
C ILE A 318 2.95 -14.40 -16.60
N GLU A 319 3.60 -15.27 -17.35
CA GLU A 319 3.05 -15.92 -18.55
C GLU A 319 1.75 -16.66 -18.21
N HIS A 320 1.70 -17.36 -17.08
CA HIS A 320 0.48 -18.01 -16.60
C HIS A 320 -0.69 -17.03 -16.49
N ILE A 321 -0.47 -15.80 -16.04
CA ILE A 321 -1.51 -14.77 -15.97
C ILE A 321 -2.00 -14.38 -17.37
N TYR A 322 -1.08 -14.21 -18.32
CA TYR A 322 -1.47 -13.93 -19.71
C TYR A 322 -2.22 -15.12 -20.34
N GLN A 323 -1.92 -16.36 -19.96
CA GLN A 323 -2.68 -17.55 -20.36
C GLN A 323 -4.11 -17.52 -19.80
N LEU A 324 -4.31 -17.22 -18.52
CA LEU A 324 -5.64 -17.08 -17.92
C LEU A 324 -6.49 -15.99 -18.58
N LEU A 325 -5.85 -15.00 -19.21
CA LEU A 325 -6.52 -13.88 -19.88
C LEU A 325 -6.65 -14.06 -21.40
N ASP A 326 -6.30 -15.22 -21.96
CA ASP A 326 -6.27 -15.54 -23.41
C ASP A 326 -5.42 -14.53 -24.21
N ALA A 327 -4.26 -14.15 -23.69
CA ALA A 327 -3.39 -13.10 -24.22
C ALA A 327 -1.89 -13.51 -24.29
N GLN A 328 -1.60 -14.79 -24.49
CA GLN A 328 -0.23 -15.35 -24.45
C GLN A 328 0.71 -14.67 -25.46
N ASP A 329 0.21 -14.27 -26.61
CA ASP A 329 0.96 -13.58 -27.67
C ASP A 329 1.39 -12.16 -27.26
N ARG A 330 0.80 -11.61 -26.18
CA ARG A 330 1.05 -10.27 -25.65
C ARG A 330 2.09 -10.25 -24.53
N PHE A 331 2.68 -11.38 -24.19
CA PHE A 331 3.74 -11.45 -23.20
C PHE A 331 4.96 -12.17 -23.76
N ARG A 332 6.13 -11.66 -23.47
CA ARG A 332 7.42 -12.27 -23.82
C ARG A 332 8.43 -11.96 -22.70
N TYR A 333 9.37 -12.86 -22.52
CA TYR A 333 10.52 -12.67 -21.65
C TYR A 333 11.78 -13.23 -22.32
N VAL A 334 12.87 -12.46 -22.20
CA VAL A 334 14.15 -12.82 -22.78
C VAL A 334 15.28 -12.51 -21.80
N ARG A 335 16.32 -13.32 -21.81
CA ARG A 335 17.51 -13.12 -20.98
C ARG A 335 18.76 -13.16 -21.85
N PHE A 336 19.61 -12.15 -21.72
CA PHE A 336 20.86 -12.06 -22.44
C PHE A 336 22.05 -12.30 -21.53
N ASN A 337 23.17 -12.77 -22.09
CA ASN A 337 24.38 -13.05 -21.34
C ASN A 337 25.24 -11.81 -21.17
N PHE A 338 24.84 -10.91 -20.28
CA PHE A 338 25.49 -9.67 -19.95
C PHE A 338 25.41 -9.41 -18.44
N GLY A 339 26.16 -8.41 -17.95
CA GLY A 339 25.91 -7.77 -16.66
C GLY A 339 24.64 -6.91 -16.68
N HIS A 340 24.42 -6.16 -15.61
CA HIS A 340 23.29 -5.23 -15.50
C HIS A 340 23.41 -4.10 -16.54
N ASN A 341 22.48 -4.02 -17.48
CA ASN A 341 22.59 -3.12 -18.63
C ASN A 341 21.27 -2.83 -19.36
N TYR A 342 21.30 -1.84 -20.25
CA TYR A 342 20.35 -1.66 -21.34
C TYR A 342 21.13 -1.38 -22.63
N ASN A 343 21.98 -2.32 -23.00
CA ASN A 343 22.87 -2.25 -24.16
C ASN A 343 22.10 -2.38 -25.48
N GLN A 344 22.81 -2.25 -26.60
CA GLN A 344 22.23 -2.32 -27.94
C GLN A 344 21.38 -3.58 -28.16
N THR A 345 21.85 -4.76 -27.74
CA THR A 345 21.11 -6.02 -27.91
C THR A 345 19.74 -5.96 -27.23
N SER A 346 19.70 -5.45 -26.00
CA SER A 346 18.46 -5.27 -25.23
C SER A 346 17.56 -4.23 -25.88
N ARG A 347 18.11 -3.09 -26.34
CA ARG A 347 17.36 -2.03 -27.02
C ARG A 347 16.72 -2.55 -28.32
N GLU A 348 17.47 -3.29 -29.15
CA GLU A 348 16.95 -3.87 -30.40
C GLU A 348 15.80 -4.87 -30.15
N ALA A 349 15.82 -5.61 -29.04
CA ALA A 349 14.70 -6.46 -28.65
C ALA A 349 13.44 -5.64 -28.31
N VAL A 350 13.60 -4.49 -27.65
CA VAL A 350 12.47 -3.57 -27.35
C VAL A 350 11.98 -2.88 -28.62
N TYR A 351 12.86 -2.49 -29.54
CA TYR A 351 12.43 -1.91 -30.83
C TYR A 351 11.56 -2.89 -31.61
N ARG A 352 11.93 -4.18 -31.65
CA ARG A 352 11.10 -5.21 -32.28
C ARG A 352 9.75 -5.34 -31.60
N TRP A 353 9.72 -5.34 -30.26
CA TRP A 353 8.48 -5.45 -29.50
C TRP A 353 7.54 -4.28 -29.76
N PHE A 354 8.03 -3.05 -29.66
CA PHE A 354 7.22 -1.86 -29.92
C PHE A 354 6.88 -1.70 -31.40
N GLY A 355 7.78 -2.10 -32.32
CA GLY A 355 7.49 -2.18 -33.74
C GLY A 355 6.27 -3.05 -34.04
N LYS A 356 6.21 -4.25 -33.44
CA LYS A 356 5.06 -5.16 -33.56
C LYS A 356 3.75 -4.50 -33.05
N TRP A 357 3.77 -4.00 -31.82
CA TRP A 357 2.53 -3.58 -31.15
C TRP A 357 2.10 -2.16 -31.47
N LEU A 358 3.02 -1.23 -31.70
CA LEU A 358 2.72 0.17 -31.94
C LEU A 358 2.71 0.54 -33.41
N LEU A 359 3.59 -0.07 -34.24
CA LEU A 359 3.71 0.20 -35.66
C LEU A 359 3.09 -0.90 -36.53
N LYS A 360 2.59 -1.98 -35.92
CA LYS A 360 2.03 -3.16 -36.63
C LYS A 360 3.03 -3.79 -37.61
N GLN A 361 4.31 -3.75 -37.28
CA GLN A 361 5.36 -4.40 -38.06
C GLN A 361 5.30 -5.93 -37.89
N PRO A 362 5.73 -6.71 -38.90
CA PRO A 362 5.84 -8.16 -38.75
C PRO A 362 6.75 -8.54 -37.58
N ASP A 363 6.43 -9.65 -36.88
CA ASP A 363 7.24 -10.15 -35.76
C ASP A 363 8.68 -10.56 -36.18
N ALA A 364 8.86 -10.86 -37.42
CA ALA A 364 10.19 -11.14 -38.02
C ALA A 364 11.05 -9.90 -38.27
N ALA A 365 10.48 -8.69 -38.14
CA ALA A 365 11.26 -7.47 -38.28
C ALA A 365 12.32 -7.39 -37.18
N SER A 366 13.55 -7.06 -37.57
CA SER A 366 14.70 -6.97 -36.67
C SER A 366 15.37 -5.62 -36.83
N PRO A 367 14.76 -4.55 -36.33
CA PRO A 367 15.33 -3.21 -36.45
C PRO A 367 16.69 -3.18 -35.76
N LYS A 368 17.68 -2.63 -36.45
CA LYS A 368 19.05 -2.44 -35.97
C LYS A 368 19.23 -0.98 -35.59
N GLU A 369 20.10 -0.73 -34.62
CA GLU A 369 20.51 0.64 -34.34
C GLU A 369 21.35 1.18 -35.49
N GLU A 370 20.97 2.37 -35.94
CA GLU A 370 21.75 3.13 -36.89
C GLU A 370 22.78 4.00 -36.15
N PRO A 371 23.95 4.23 -36.71
CA PRO A 371 24.93 5.14 -36.13
C PRO A 371 24.30 6.51 -35.83
N TYR A 372 24.62 7.04 -34.69
CA TYR A 372 24.11 8.35 -34.22
C TYR A 372 25.25 9.16 -33.60
N GLN A 373 25.03 10.43 -33.46
CA GLN A 373 25.85 11.32 -32.66
C GLN A 373 24.96 11.98 -31.62
N LYS A 374 25.27 11.74 -30.34
CA LYS A 374 24.62 12.42 -29.24
C LYS A 374 24.98 13.90 -29.26
N GLU A 375 24.00 14.78 -29.01
CA GLU A 375 24.26 16.19 -28.79
C GLU A 375 25.08 16.40 -27.50
N PRO A 376 25.89 17.47 -27.44
CA PRO A 376 26.57 17.88 -26.21
C PRO A 376 25.57 18.02 -25.05
N ASP A 377 25.95 17.63 -23.84
CA ASP A 377 25.08 17.72 -22.68
C ASP A 377 24.53 19.13 -22.44
N ALA A 378 25.35 20.15 -22.69
CA ALA A 378 24.97 21.56 -22.58
C ALA A 378 23.79 21.93 -23.49
N ASP A 379 23.70 21.31 -24.68
CA ASP A 379 22.62 21.54 -25.63
C ASP A 379 21.34 20.78 -25.26
N LEU A 380 21.45 19.72 -24.47
CA LEU A 380 20.33 18.90 -23.98
C LEU A 380 19.80 19.36 -22.62
N ARG A 381 20.61 20.07 -21.82
CA ARG A 381 20.15 20.60 -20.52
C ARG A 381 19.06 21.64 -20.73
N VAL A 382 17.99 21.51 -19.97
CA VAL A 382 16.83 22.42 -19.98
C VAL A 382 17.18 23.71 -19.24
N PHE A 383 17.87 23.59 -18.11
CA PHE A 383 18.34 24.70 -17.28
C PHE A 383 19.88 24.69 -17.23
N PRO A 384 20.56 25.21 -18.27
CA PRO A 384 22.01 25.03 -18.45
C PRO A 384 22.84 25.57 -17.27
N ASP A 385 22.35 26.64 -16.62
CA ASP A 385 23.00 27.24 -15.45
C ASP A 385 22.51 26.62 -14.13
N GLY A 386 21.73 25.54 -14.19
CA GLY A 386 21.09 24.92 -13.02
C GLY A 386 20.03 25.81 -12.34
N LYS A 387 19.68 26.95 -12.97
CA LYS A 387 18.72 27.90 -12.43
C LYS A 387 17.29 27.48 -12.83
N LEU A 388 16.58 26.87 -11.87
CA LEU A 388 15.16 26.62 -11.99
C LEU A 388 14.36 27.92 -12.12
N PRO A 389 13.10 27.88 -12.61
CA PRO A 389 12.20 29.03 -12.58
C PRO A 389 12.12 29.66 -11.17
N ASP A 390 12.02 31.01 -11.13
CA ASP A 390 12.12 31.78 -9.87
C ASP A 390 11.03 31.41 -8.84
N ASP A 391 9.91 30.83 -9.28
CA ASP A 391 8.83 30.39 -8.41
C ASP A 391 8.95 28.93 -7.96
N ALA A 392 10.00 28.21 -8.35
CA ALA A 392 10.21 26.82 -7.95
C ALA A 392 10.26 26.68 -6.42
N LEU A 393 9.58 25.67 -5.90
CA LEU A 393 9.55 25.39 -4.47
C LEU A 393 10.86 24.73 -4.01
N THR A 394 11.35 25.09 -2.81
CA THR A 394 12.32 24.29 -2.09
C THR A 394 11.72 22.96 -1.69
N GLU A 395 12.55 21.94 -1.38
CA GLU A 395 12.07 20.62 -0.95
C GLU A 395 11.09 20.74 0.23
N ALA A 396 11.44 21.49 1.26
CA ALA A 396 10.59 21.67 2.44
C ALA A 396 9.23 22.29 2.12
N ARG A 397 9.19 23.33 1.25
CA ARG A 397 7.95 23.96 0.81
C ARG A 397 7.13 23.04 -0.10
N PHE A 398 7.79 22.25 -0.91
CA PHE A 398 7.13 21.24 -1.76
C PHE A 398 6.46 20.16 -0.90
N VAL A 399 7.16 19.58 0.07
CA VAL A 399 6.62 18.61 1.03
C VAL A 399 5.40 19.19 1.74
N GLU A 400 5.47 20.43 2.24
CA GLU A 400 4.32 21.07 2.90
C GLU A 400 3.17 21.30 1.92
N SER A 401 3.43 21.61 0.65
CA SER A 401 2.37 21.72 -0.36
C SER A 401 1.66 20.40 -0.61
N VAL A 402 2.37 19.27 -0.59
CA VAL A 402 1.78 17.92 -0.70
C VAL A 402 0.94 17.59 0.54
N LYS A 403 1.43 17.91 1.76
CA LYS A 403 0.63 17.74 2.98
C LYS A 403 -0.67 18.56 2.93
N ASN A 404 -0.61 19.79 2.43
CA ASN A 404 -1.78 20.64 2.26
C ASN A 404 -2.76 20.08 1.22
N LEU A 405 -2.26 19.45 0.16
CA LEU A 405 -3.10 18.75 -0.81
C LEU A 405 -3.83 17.59 -0.14
N HIS A 406 -3.16 16.76 0.65
CA HIS A 406 -3.81 15.67 1.39
C HIS A 406 -4.84 16.17 2.42
N ARG A 407 -4.54 17.27 3.14
CA ARG A 407 -5.51 17.91 4.04
C ARG A 407 -6.75 18.39 3.29
N ALA A 408 -6.56 19.03 2.13
CA ALA A 408 -7.69 19.49 1.32
C ALA A 408 -8.52 18.32 0.76
N GLN A 409 -7.88 17.25 0.34
CA GLN A 409 -8.56 16.02 -0.07
C GLN A 409 -9.41 15.45 1.09
N TRP A 410 -8.83 15.33 2.29
CA TRP A 410 -9.56 14.87 3.48
C TRP A 410 -10.77 15.76 3.80
N GLU A 411 -10.60 17.07 3.80
CA GLU A 411 -11.69 18.01 4.03
C GLU A 411 -12.81 17.91 2.97
N SER A 412 -12.47 17.61 1.73
CA SER A 412 -13.45 17.41 0.64
C SER A 412 -14.34 16.19 0.85
N LEU A 413 -13.88 15.21 1.65
CA LEU A 413 -14.59 13.97 1.95
C LEU A 413 -15.57 14.06 3.14
N ARG A 414 -15.80 15.26 3.67
CA ARG A 414 -16.74 15.43 4.80
C ARG A 414 -18.13 14.91 4.45
N VAL A 415 -18.61 14.00 5.29
CA VAL A 415 -19.96 13.41 5.18
C VAL A 415 -21.02 14.45 5.49
N ARG A 416 -21.96 14.65 4.56
CA ARG A 416 -23.06 15.63 4.68
C ARG A 416 -24.44 15.00 4.69
N ASP A 417 -24.55 13.77 4.22
CA ASP A 417 -25.76 12.96 4.14
C ASP A 417 -25.43 11.47 4.01
N GLU A 418 -26.43 10.61 3.89
CA GLU A 418 -26.24 9.16 3.72
C GLU A 418 -25.50 8.80 2.44
N ALA A 419 -25.76 9.50 1.33
CA ALA A 419 -25.07 9.27 0.06
C ALA A 419 -23.59 9.63 0.18
N GLY A 420 -23.28 10.73 0.89
CA GLY A 420 -21.91 11.14 1.22
C GLY A 420 -21.18 10.11 2.09
N LEU A 421 -21.88 9.48 3.05
CA LEU A 421 -21.30 8.39 3.85
C LEU A 421 -20.98 7.18 2.99
N GLU A 422 -21.87 6.79 2.09
CA GLU A 422 -21.64 5.66 1.19
C GLU A 422 -20.46 5.96 0.24
N GLY A 423 -20.40 7.15 -0.34
CA GLY A 423 -19.27 7.58 -1.16
C GLY A 423 -17.94 7.60 -0.38
N PHE A 424 -17.97 8.07 0.88
CA PHE A 424 -16.82 7.99 1.79
C PHE A 424 -16.36 6.56 2.00
N LYS A 425 -17.28 5.64 2.30
CA LYS A 425 -16.96 4.21 2.51
C LYS A 425 -16.35 3.59 1.26
N GLN A 426 -16.95 3.81 0.08
CA GLN A 426 -16.45 3.27 -1.18
C GLN A 426 -15.02 3.73 -1.49
N LEU A 427 -14.68 4.99 -1.19
CA LEU A 427 -13.36 5.55 -1.45
C LEU A 427 -12.36 5.19 -0.36
N MET A 428 -12.75 5.27 0.91
CA MET A 428 -11.82 5.17 2.03
C MET A 428 -11.64 3.76 2.57
N GLN A 429 -12.55 2.82 2.33
CA GLN A 429 -12.38 1.43 2.76
C GLN A 429 -11.18 0.75 2.08
N PRO A 430 -10.93 0.88 0.74
CA PRO A 430 -9.70 0.40 0.15
C PRO A 430 -8.45 1.08 0.74
N ALA A 431 -8.47 2.41 0.91
CA ALA A 431 -7.35 3.14 1.52
C ALA A 431 -7.04 2.64 2.93
N TRP A 432 -8.07 2.43 3.76
CA TRP A 432 -7.94 1.89 5.11
C TRP A 432 -7.35 0.47 5.11
N ARG A 433 -7.86 -0.44 4.25
CA ARG A 433 -7.35 -1.80 4.13
C ARG A 433 -5.88 -1.83 3.74
N HIS A 434 -5.50 -1.07 2.72
CA HIS A 434 -4.15 -1.06 2.17
C HIS A 434 -3.14 -0.32 3.06
N THR A 435 -3.56 0.75 3.75
CA THR A 435 -2.73 1.44 4.73
C THR A 435 -2.43 0.56 5.95
N LEU A 436 -3.40 -0.23 6.40
CA LEU A 436 -3.25 -1.10 7.57
C LEU A 436 -2.77 -2.52 7.22
N HIS A 437 -2.66 -2.86 5.94
CA HIS A 437 -2.30 -4.20 5.45
C HIS A 437 -3.15 -5.30 6.08
N ILE A 438 -4.47 -5.13 6.02
CA ILE A 438 -5.43 -6.05 6.61
C ILE A 438 -6.31 -6.69 5.56
N GLU A 439 -6.67 -7.94 5.79
CA GLU A 439 -7.72 -8.62 5.06
C GLU A 439 -9.08 -8.26 5.66
N TRP A 440 -10.06 -7.97 4.82
CA TRP A 440 -11.39 -7.61 5.25
C TRP A 440 -12.47 -8.30 4.41
N PRO A 441 -13.42 -9.04 5.02
CA PRO A 441 -13.46 -9.41 6.44
C PRO A 441 -12.29 -10.28 6.87
N ALA A 442 -11.90 -10.17 8.16
CA ALA A 442 -10.80 -10.93 8.71
C ALA A 442 -11.12 -12.43 8.70
N ARG A 443 -10.13 -13.24 8.31
CA ARG A 443 -10.22 -14.70 8.33
C ARG A 443 -9.37 -15.28 9.47
N VAL A 444 -9.87 -16.35 10.05
CA VAL A 444 -9.23 -17.08 11.14
C VAL A 444 -8.84 -18.48 10.64
N ALA A 445 -7.56 -18.84 10.76
CA ALA A 445 -7.11 -20.16 10.36
C ALA A 445 -7.62 -21.23 11.35
N ARG A 446 -7.48 -20.98 12.64
CA ARG A 446 -7.88 -21.91 13.71
C ARG A 446 -8.08 -21.16 15.01
N CYS A 447 -9.10 -21.56 15.78
CA CYS A 447 -9.25 -21.17 17.18
C CYS A 447 -9.37 -22.43 18.03
N ARG A 448 -8.63 -22.50 19.13
CA ARG A 448 -8.67 -23.62 20.10
C ARG A 448 -8.91 -23.07 21.49
N ALA A 449 -9.82 -23.72 22.25
CA ALA A 449 -10.00 -23.48 23.65
C ALA A 449 -9.19 -24.51 24.45
N GLU A 450 -8.44 -24.03 25.42
CA GLU A 450 -7.60 -24.85 26.29
C GLU A 450 -8.04 -24.64 27.75
N GLY A 451 -8.02 -25.70 28.56
CA GLY A 451 -8.25 -25.62 29.99
C GLY A 451 -9.64 -25.09 30.39
N VAL A 452 -10.68 -25.48 29.67
CA VAL A 452 -12.06 -25.09 29.99
C VAL A 452 -12.42 -25.54 31.42
N ARG A 453 -12.90 -24.61 32.24
CA ARG A 453 -13.22 -24.85 33.66
C ARG A 453 -14.26 -23.86 34.17
N GLU A 454 -14.86 -24.21 35.31
CA GLU A 454 -15.72 -23.30 36.05
C GLU A 454 -14.92 -22.61 37.16
N ILE A 455 -14.99 -21.27 37.20
CA ILE A 455 -14.37 -20.43 38.21
C ILE A 455 -15.46 -19.52 38.79
N GLU A 456 -15.82 -19.74 40.05
CA GLU A 456 -16.90 -18.96 40.74
C GLU A 456 -18.22 -18.91 39.98
N GLY A 457 -18.58 -19.99 39.30
CA GLY A 457 -19.81 -20.06 38.49
C GLY A 457 -19.71 -19.46 37.10
N PHE A 458 -18.55 -18.98 36.68
CA PHE A 458 -18.30 -18.54 35.30
C PHE A 458 -17.50 -19.61 34.54
N THR A 459 -17.88 -19.85 33.32
CA THR A 459 -17.08 -20.68 32.39
C THR A 459 -15.86 -19.91 31.94
N ALA A 460 -14.65 -20.46 32.14
CA ALA A 460 -13.37 -19.85 31.74
C ALA A 460 -12.61 -20.76 30.79
N ALA A 461 -11.95 -20.18 29.78
CA ALA A 461 -11.08 -20.87 28.83
C ALA A 461 -9.95 -19.97 28.33
N ALA A 462 -8.74 -20.56 28.18
CA ALA A 462 -7.69 -19.92 27.40
C ALA A 462 -7.94 -20.17 25.89
N LEU A 463 -7.88 -19.15 25.06
CA LEU A 463 -8.01 -19.26 23.62
C LEU A 463 -6.66 -19.06 22.94
N ARG A 464 -6.34 -19.98 22.03
CA ARG A 464 -5.25 -19.83 21.08
C ARG A 464 -5.85 -19.61 19.69
N ILE A 465 -5.56 -18.45 19.10
CA ILE A 465 -6.12 -18.00 17.82
C ILE A 465 -4.98 -17.91 16.81
N ASP A 466 -5.00 -18.76 15.81
CA ASP A 466 -4.00 -18.82 14.74
C ASP A 466 -4.53 -18.00 13.53
N ALA A 467 -3.73 -17.03 13.04
CA ALA A 467 -4.00 -16.32 11.81
C ALA A 467 -3.61 -17.18 10.58
N LEU A 468 -4.12 -16.82 9.39
CA LEU A 468 -3.88 -17.60 8.16
C LEU A 468 -2.41 -17.60 7.71
N GLU A 469 -1.63 -16.60 8.07
CA GLU A 469 -0.28 -16.38 7.55
C GLU A 469 0.84 -17.08 8.33
N GLY A 470 0.52 -18.02 9.23
CA GLY A 470 1.53 -18.78 9.98
C GLY A 470 2.30 -17.96 11.02
N ASP A 471 1.79 -16.82 11.42
CA ASP A 471 2.32 -15.99 12.51
C ASP A 471 2.14 -16.71 13.87
N ALA A 472 2.80 -16.19 14.91
CA ALA A 472 2.55 -16.64 16.26
C ALA A 472 1.06 -16.45 16.61
N SER A 473 0.52 -17.37 17.43
CA SER A 473 -0.88 -17.32 17.83
C SER A 473 -1.15 -16.11 18.73
N ILE A 474 -2.32 -15.50 18.57
CA ILE A 474 -2.88 -14.57 19.55
C ILE A 474 -3.35 -15.42 20.74
N LEU A 475 -3.03 -15.00 21.97
CA LEU A 475 -3.55 -15.61 23.18
C LEU A 475 -4.59 -14.69 23.79
N ALA A 476 -5.73 -15.26 24.18
CA ALA A 476 -6.81 -14.54 24.81
C ALA A 476 -7.45 -15.38 25.91
N SER A 477 -7.92 -14.71 26.96
CA SER A 477 -8.70 -15.29 28.04
C SER A 477 -10.18 -15.02 27.80
N TYR A 478 -10.98 -16.08 27.84
CA TYR A 478 -12.43 -16.01 27.67
C TYR A 478 -13.15 -16.38 28.96
N TRP A 479 -14.14 -15.58 29.35
CA TRP A 479 -15.06 -15.88 30.42
C TRP A 479 -16.52 -15.64 29.96
N ALA A 480 -17.41 -16.48 30.43
CA ALA A 480 -18.82 -16.41 30.13
C ALA A 480 -19.69 -16.65 31.36
N PRO A 481 -20.89 -16.00 31.40
CA PRO A 481 -21.86 -16.28 32.45
C PRO A 481 -22.34 -17.74 32.42
N PRO A 482 -22.86 -18.26 33.56
CA PRO A 482 -23.38 -19.60 33.64
C PRO A 482 -24.55 -19.85 32.66
N GLY A 483 -24.61 -21.03 32.06
CA GLY A 483 -25.66 -21.40 31.11
C GLY A 483 -25.55 -20.86 29.71
N ILE A 484 -24.42 -20.25 29.33
CA ILE A 484 -24.19 -19.69 27.98
C ILE A 484 -24.32 -20.73 26.87
N LEU A 485 -24.04 -22.01 27.16
CA LEU A 485 -24.14 -23.10 26.18
C LEU A 485 -25.61 -23.48 25.84
N THR A 486 -26.58 -23.03 26.62
CA THR A 486 -28.00 -23.37 26.48
C THR A 486 -28.88 -22.23 25.99
N ASN A 487 -28.39 -20.99 26.03
CA ASN A 487 -29.10 -19.78 25.57
C ASN A 487 -28.40 -19.16 24.35
N PRO A 488 -29.13 -18.39 23.49
CA PRO A 488 -28.47 -17.59 22.45
C PRO A 488 -27.41 -16.70 23.10
N ALA A 489 -26.21 -16.71 22.53
CA ALA A 489 -25.02 -16.11 23.12
C ALA A 489 -25.23 -14.65 23.52
N PRO A 490 -24.85 -14.26 24.73
CA PRO A 490 -24.84 -12.87 25.11
C PRO A 490 -23.86 -12.08 24.25
N LYS A 491 -23.99 -10.75 24.28
CA LYS A 491 -23.02 -9.84 23.71
C LYS A 491 -21.62 -10.15 24.25
N VAL A 492 -20.62 -10.19 23.37
CA VAL A 492 -19.22 -10.44 23.73
C VAL A 492 -18.48 -9.11 23.77
N VAL A 493 -17.78 -8.84 24.87
CA VAL A 493 -16.90 -7.68 24.99
C VAL A 493 -15.45 -8.12 24.82
N VAL A 494 -14.84 -7.69 23.73
CA VAL A 494 -13.41 -7.87 23.46
C VAL A 494 -12.65 -6.73 24.12
N ILE A 495 -11.77 -7.05 25.09
CA ILE A 495 -10.97 -6.06 25.83
C ILE A 495 -9.50 -6.16 25.37
N CYS A 496 -8.92 -5.03 25.00
CA CYS A 496 -7.47 -4.91 24.80
C CYS A 496 -6.89 -3.77 25.64
N ASN A 497 -5.73 -4.03 26.26
CA ASN A 497 -5.03 -3.06 27.10
C ASN A 497 -3.69 -2.68 26.45
N GLY A 498 -3.50 -1.38 26.20
CA GLY A 498 -2.25 -0.82 25.70
C GLY A 498 -1.32 -0.28 26.77
N ARG A 499 -1.71 -0.34 28.03
CA ARG A 499 -0.93 0.16 29.17
C ARG A 499 -0.05 -0.94 29.77
N SER A 500 1.11 -0.57 30.25
CA SER A 500 2.05 -1.48 30.94
C SER A 500 1.68 -1.75 32.40
N ASP A 501 0.55 -1.23 32.87
CA ASP A 501 0.20 -1.12 34.31
C ASP A 501 -0.29 -2.46 34.91
N GLY A 502 0.02 -3.56 34.31
CA GLY A 502 -0.21 -4.91 34.79
C GLY A 502 -0.94 -5.79 33.78
N PRO A 503 -0.70 -7.09 33.81
CA PRO A 503 -1.43 -8.04 32.99
C PRO A 503 -2.90 -8.01 33.39
N LEU A 504 -3.80 -8.02 32.40
CA LEU A 504 -5.18 -8.40 32.65
C LEU A 504 -5.20 -9.87 33.17
N PRO A 505 -6.18 -10.22 34.03
CA PRO A 505 -6.24 -11.56 34.56
C PRO A 505 -6.32 -12.61 33.45
N ASP A 506 -5.42 -13.60 33.47
CA ASP A 506 -5.47 -14.72 32.54
C ASP A 506 -6.66 -15.66 32.88
N ALA A 507 -7.02 -16.52 31.93
CA ALA A 507 -8.12 -17.48 32.13
C ALA A 507 -7.87 -18.46 33.31
N ALA A 508 -6.66 -18.56 33.85
CA ALA A 508 -6.33 -19.32 35.02
C ALA A 508 -6.67 -18.60 36.33
N ALA A 509 -6.80 -17.27 36.24
CA ALA A 509 -7.07 -16.44 37.39
C ALA A 509 -8.58 -16.14 37.55
N ARG A 510 -8.96 -15.74 38.75
CA ARG A 510 -10.30 -15.21 39.04
C ARG A 510 -10.53 -13.92 38.25
N PRO A 511 -11.66 -13.76 37.56
CA PRO A 511 -11.99 -12.50 36.92
C PRO A 511 -12.11 -11.38 37.96
N ALA A 512 -11.53 -10.21 37.70
CA ALA A 512 -11.51 -9.08 38.61
C ALA A 512 -11.73 -7.76 37.85
N GLY A 513 -12.03 -6.67 38.55
CA GLY A 513 -12.22 -5.34 37.94
C GLY A 513 -13.27 -5.32 36.85
N LEU A 514 -12.96 -4.66 35.72
CA LEU A 514 -13.86 -4.50 34.59
C LEU A 514 -14.38 -5.84 34.01
N PRO A 515 -13.55 -6.88 33.76
CA PRO A 515 -14.03 -8.20 33.35
C PRO A 515 -15.11 -8.78 34.25
N LEU A 516 -14.91 -8.75 35.59
CA LEU A 516 -15.89 -9.26 36.56
C LEU A 516 -17.19 -8.45 36.51
N ALA A 517 -17.09 -7.13 36.45
CA ALA A 517 -18.28 -6.27 36.37
C ALA A 517 -19.12 -6.55 35.11
N LEU A 518 -18.50 -6.78 33.96
CA LEU A 518 -19.19 -7.16 32.71
C LEU A 518 -19.88 -8.53 32.84
N LEU A 519 -19.20 -9.54 33.40
CA LEU A 519 -19.75 -10.87 33.64
C LEU A 519 -20.97 -10.83 34.57
N GLN A 520 -20.93 -10.03 35.64
CA GLN A 520 -22.06 -9.81 36.55
C GLN A 520 -23.28 -9.18 35.87
N HIS A 521 -23.06 -8.46 34.75
CA HIS A 521 -24.14 -7.93 33.91
C HIS A 521 -24.56 -8.88 32.78
N GLY A 522 -24.13 -10.14 32.82
CA GLY A 522 -24.54 -11.18 31.88
C GLY A 522 -23.83 -11.12 30.50
N LEU A 523 -22.72 -10.39 30.43
CA LEU A 523 -21.94 -10.24 29.21
C LEU A 523 -20.79 -11.26 29.20
N ALA A 524 -20.49 -11.87 28.03
CA ALA A 524 -19.26 -12.64 27.86
C ALA A 524 -18.08 -11.67 27.63
N VAL A 525 -16.89 -12.08 28.08
CA VAL A 525 -15.70 -11.25 28.02
C VAL A 525 -14.56 -12.04 27.38
N LEU A 526 -13.88 -11.41 26.43
CA LEU A 526 -12.68 -11.93 25.80
C LEU A 526 -11.56 -10.89 25.95
N VAL A 527 -10.54 -11.23 26.72
CA VAL A 527 -9.39 -10.36 26.97
C VAL A 527 -8.23 -10.81 26.12
N VAL A 528 -7.62 -9.89 25.37
CA VAL A 528 -6.40 -10.17 24.61
C VAL A 528 -5.20 -10.13 25.56
N ASP A 529 -4.64 -11.31 25.86
CA ASP A 529 -3.51 -11.46 26.78
C ASP A 529 -2.17 -11.22 26.08
N ARG A 530 -2.05 -11.74 24.85
CA ARG A 530 -0.86 -11.59 24.02
C ARG A 530 -1.21 -11.52 22.55
N PHE A 531 -0.70 -10.51 21.88
CA PHE A 531 -0.79 -10.36 20.44
C PHE A 531 0.15 -11.32 19.69
N SER A 532 -0.13 -11.58 18.42
CA SER A 532 0.61 -12.52 17.57
C SER A 532 2.07 -12.13 17.37
N THR A 533 2.38 -10.84 17.39
CA THR A 533 3.73 -10.33 17.16
C THR A 533 4.29 -9.65 18.40
N GLY A 534 5.56 -9.96 18.69
CA GLY A 534 6.36 -9.23 19.67
C GLY A 534 6.64 -7.77 19.23
N VAL A 535 7.48 -7.07 19.97
CA VAL A 535 7.96 -5.73 19.59
C VAL A 535 8.82 -5.88 18.34
N PRO A 536 8.47 -5.26 17.20
CA PRO A 536 9.32 -5.27 16.02
C PRO A 536 10.63 -4.54 16.34
N PRO A 537 11.74 -4.87 15.64
CA PRO A 537 12.93 -4.06 15.70
C PRO A 537 12.63 -2.64 15.22
N ASN A 538 13.64 -1.78 15.20
CA ASN A 538 13.44 -0.39 14.80
C ASN A 538 12.67 -0.27 13.47
N GLN A 539 11.41 0.16 13.57
CA GLN A 539 10.49 0.33 12.44
C GLN A 539 10.92 1.42 11.44
N PHE A 540 11.88 2.23 11.81
CA PHE A 540 12.46 3.31 11.01
C PHE A 540 13.75 2.89 10.28
N THR A 541 14.16 1.62 10.37
CA THR A 541 15.27 1.10 9.56
C THR A 541 14.91 1.23 8.07
N ASN A 542 15.90 1.58 7.24
CA ASN A 542 15.71 1.77 5.80
C ASN A 542 14.88 0.65 5.17
N PHE A 543 13.80 1.05 4.51
CA PHE A 543 12.84 0.19 3.82
C PHE A 543 12.07 -0.82 4.69
N TYR A 544 12.21 -0.79 6.03
CA TYR A 544 11.48 -1.72 6.89
C TYR A 544 9.98 -1.72 6.55
N THR A 545 9.37 -0.56 6.51
CA THR A 545 7.93 -0.39 6.25
C THR A 545 7.51 -0.70 4.81
N THR A 546 8.44 -0.78 3.87
CA THR A 546 8.14 -1.25 2.51
C THR A 546 7.76 -2.74 2.51
N TYR A 547 8.38 -3.54 3.38
CA TYR A 547 8.33 -5.00 3.38
C TYR A 547 7.62 -5.60 4.59
N ASN A 548 7.44 -4.83 5.66
CA ASN A 548 6.92 -5.32 6.93
C ASN A 548 5.86 -4.37 7.49
N ARG A 549 4.91 -4.95 8.21
CA ARG A 549 3.92 -4.18 8.98
C ARG A 549 4.57 -3.54 10.20
N THR A 550 4.04 -2.39 10.60
CA THR A 550 4.38 -1.74 11.87
C THR A 550 3.65 -2.40 13.03
N LYS A 551 4.06 -2.08 14.25
CA LYS A 551 3.39 -2.59 15.47
C LYS A 551 1.90 -2.24 15.49
N LEU A 552 1.53 -1.00 15.12
CA LEU A 552 0.13 -0.59 15.04
C LEU A 552 -0.65 -1.44 14.04
N GLN A 553 -0.12 -1.64 12.84
CA GLN A 553 -0.78 -2.44 11.78
C GLN A 553 -1.02 -3.89 12.24
N GLU A 554 -0.04 -4.50 12.91
CA GLU A 554 -0.20 -5.85 13.47
C GLU A 554 -1.25 -5.88 14.60
N ARG A 555 -1.29 -4.88 15.49
CA ARG A 555 -2.29 -4.79 16.56
C ARG A 555 -3.72 -4.67 15.99
N VAL A 556 -3.91 -3.84 14.97
CA VAL A 556 -5.22 -3.69 14.32
C VAL A 556 -5.65 -4.99 13.65
N ARG A 557 -4.74 -5.67 12.93
CA ARG A 557 -5.00 -6.98 12.31
C ARG A 557 -5.41 -8.03 13.34
N ASP A 558 -4.66 -8.12 14.44
CA ASP A 558 -4.95 -9.07 15.51
C ASP A 558 -6.31 -8.80 16.15
N LEU A 559 -6.66 -7.52 16.40
CA LEU A 559 -7.97 -7.14 16.95
C LEU A 559 -9.12 -7.52 16.01
N LEU A 560 -8.97 -7.31 14.71
CA LEU A 560 -9.97 -7.75 13.72
C LEU A 560 -10.15 -9.26 13.73
N THR A 561 -9.05 -10.02 13.85
CA THR A 561 -9.07 -11.48 13.96
C THR A 561 -9.80 -11.92 15.24
N VAL A 562 -9.50 -11.29 16.37
CA VAL A 562 -10.16 -11.58 17.65
C VAL A 562 -11.65 -11.24 17.60
N CYS A 563 -12.03 -10.11 17.00
CA CYS A 563 -13.44 -9.76 16.80
C CYS A 563 -14.18 -10.78 15.92
N ALA A 564 -13.53 -11.31 14.88
CA ALA A 564 -14.10 -12.37 14.06
C ALA A 564 -14.32 -13.66 14.85
N VAL A 565 -13.40 -14.05 15.75
CA VAL A 565 -13.57 -15.18 16.68
C VAL A 565 -14.72 -14.89 17.64
N ALA A 566 -14.75 -13.70 18.26
CA ALA A 566 -15.80 -13.32 19.21
C ALA A 566 -17.19 -13.36 18.56
N GLY A 567 -17.33 -12.88 17.31
CA GLY A 567 -18.57 -12.97 16.55
C GLY A 567 -19.00 -14.42 16.23
N SER A 568 -18.03 -15.30 16.00
CA SER A 568 -18.30 -16.73 15.76
C SER A 568 -18.74 -17.47 17.03
N VAL A 569 -18.21 -17.08 18.17
CA VAL A 569 -18.63 -17.61 19.48
C VAL A 569 -20.05 -17.14 19.82
N ALA A 570 -20.40 -15.93 19.46
CA ALA A 570 -21.71 -15.36 19.75
C ALA A 570 -22.83 -15.97 18.90
N ASP A 571 -22.55 -16.36 17.64
CA ASP A 571 -23.55 -17.04 16.78
C ASP A 571 -22.90 -18.13 15.93
N PRO A 572 -23.14 -19.42 16.25
CA PRO A 572 -22.58 -20.54 15.49
C PRO A 572 -23.11 -20.65 14.03
N ARG A 573 -24.13 -19.88 13.65
CA ARG A 573 -24.64 -19.83 12.26
C ARG A 573 -23.86 -18.93 11.32
N GLY A 574 -22.91 -18.15 11.87
CA GLY A 574 -22.03 -17.26 11.15
C GLY A 574 -21.65 -16.03 11.98
N PRO A 575 -20.56 -15.34 11.65
CA PRO A 575 -20.11 -14.17 12.42
C PRO A 575 -21.15 -13.05 12.36
N ARG A 576 -21.62 -12.62 13.52
CA ARG A 576 -22.49 -11.47 13.70
C ARG A 576 -21.73 -10.35 14.39
N PHE A 577 -21.13 -9.45 13.63
CA PHE A 577 -20.39 -8.31 14.16
C PHE A 577 -21.22 -7.38 15.07
N PHE A 578 -22.54 -7.48 15.05
CA PHE A 578 -23.45 -6.68 15.87
C PHE A 578 -23.44 -7.08 17.35
N ASP A 579 -23.02 -8.30 17.68
CA ASP A 579 -23.01 -8.81 19.05
C ASP A 579 -21.63 -8.64 19.72
N VAL A 580 -20.66 -8.03 19.04
CA VAL A 580 -19.31 -7.78 19.53
C VAL A 580 -19.10 -6.31 19.88
N THR A 581 -18.71 -6.03 21.12
CA THR A 581 -18.22 -4.72 21.54
C THR A 581 -16.71 -4.77 21.68
N LEU A 582 -15.99 -3.91 20.96
CA LEU A 582 -14.52 -3.77 21.09
C LEU A 582 -14.20 -2.64 22.05
N LEU A 583 -13.47 -2.95 23.15
CA LEU A 583 -13.10 -2.01 24.19
C LEU A 583 -11.57 -1.90 24.27
N GLY A 584 -11.03 -0.72 23.98
CA GLY A 584 -9.60 -0.41 24.08
C GLY A 584 -9.28 0.52 25.24
N ILE A 585 -8.26 0.16 26.04
CA ILE A 585 -7.80 0.89 27.23
C ILE A 585 -6.43 1.51 26.92
N GLY A 586 -6.27 2.81 27.20
CA GLY A 586 -5.07 3.58 26.89
C GLY A 586 -4.77 3.56 25.37
N PRO A 587 -3.51 3.45 24.92
CA PRO A 587 -3.16 3.39 23.51
C PRO A 587 -3.93 2.34 22.68
N ALA A 588 -4.41 1.26 23.32
CA ALA A 588 -5.23 0.27 22.64
C ALA A 588 -6.63 0.80 22.24
N GLY A 589 -7.11 1.88 22.82
CA GLY A 589 -8.31 2.55 22.35
C GLY A 589 -8.14 3.11 20.94
N LEU A 590 -6.94 3.59 20.61
CA LEU A 590 -6.61 4.08 19.27
C LEU A 590 -6.52 2.93 18.24
N TRP A 591 -6.00 1.79 18.65
CA TRP A 591 -6.02 0.58 17.81
C TRP A 591 -7.46 0.10 17.57
N ALA A 592 -8.30 0.17 18.62
CA ALA A 592 -9.72 -0.19 18.53
C ALA A 592 -10.49 0.72 17.56
N LEU A 593 -10.19 2.02 17.48
CA LEU A 593 -10.79 2.93 16.50
C LEU A 593 -10.46 2.53 15.06
N LEU A 594 -9.24 2.07 14.80
CA LEU A 594 -8.83 1.57 13.49
C LEU A 594 -9.39 0.17 13.18
N ALA A 595 -9.62 -0.66 14.21
CA ALA A 595 -10.24 -1.97 14.07
C ALA A 595 -11.78 -1.93 14.16
N ALA A 596 -12.36 -0.75 14.35
CA ALA A 596 -13.78 -0.55 14.54
C ALA A 596 -14.69 -1.23 13.48
N PRO A 597 -14.36 -1.27 12.18
CA PRO A 597 -15.16 -1.99 11.20
C PRO A 597 -15.42 -3.46 11.52
N GLY A 598 -14.59 -4.08 12.36
CA GLY A 598 -14.73 -5.49 12.78
C GLY A 598 -15.69 -5.76 13.92
N SER A 599 -16.39 -4.75 14.45
CA SER A 599 -17.25 -4.89 15.63
C SER A 599 -18.59 -4.18 15.46
N GLY A 600 -19.59 -4.57 16.28
CA GLY A 600 -20.91 -3.96 16.30
C GLY A 600 -20.94 -2.65 17.10
N SER A 601 -20.01 -2.46 18.03
CA SER A 601 -19.86 -1.22 18.80
C SER A 601 -18.42 -1.09 19.32
N VAL A 602 -17.98 0.15 19.60
CA VAL A 602 -16.63 0.42 20.08
C VAL A 602 -16.62 1.35 21.28
N ILE A 603 -15.75 1.05 22.24
CA ILE A 603 -15.35 1.94 23.31
C ILE A 603 -13.86 2.20 23.18
N ALA A 604 -13.47 3.45 23.04
CA ALA A 604 -12.07 3.84 22.88
C ALA A 604 -11.63 4.84 23.95
N ASP A 605 -10.62 4.47 24.74
CA ASP A 605 -9.83 5.42 25.51
C ASP A 605 -8.90 6.15 24.53
N CYS A 606 -9.14 7.44 24.32
CA CYS A 606 -8.34 8.23 23.37
C CYS A 606 -7.00 8.71 23.93
N ASP A 607 -6.70 8.34 25.19
CA ASP A 607 -5.43 8.59 25.89
C ASP A 607 -4.94 10.04 25.83
N GLN A 608 -5.85 10.99 25.64
CA GLN A 608 -5.62 12.43 25.45
C GLN A 608 -4.65 12.77 24.32
N LEU A 609 -4.54 11.89 23.32
CA LEU A 609 -3.59 12.03 22.22
C LEU A 609 -3.85 13.34 21.44
N ASP A 610 -2.80 14.14 21.27
CA ASP A 610 -2.80 15.22 20.29
C ASP A 610 -2.55 14.64 18.88
N VAL A 611 -3.63 14.31 18.20
CA VAL A 611 -3.55 13.77 16.82
C VAL A 611 -3.04 14.82 15.83
N ALA A 612 -3.10 16.13 16.13
CA ALA A 612 -2.56 17.17 15.25
C ALA A 612 -1.02 17.11 15.18
N SER A 613 -0.36 16.62 16.23
CA SER A 613 1.08 16.44 16.27
C SER A 613 1.53 15.25 15.40
N ASP A 614 2.32 15.51 14.36
CA ASP A 614 2.99 14.44 13.60
C ASP A 614 3.98 13.68 14.51
N GLU A 615 4.65 14.38 15.42
CA GLU A 615 5.62 13.80 16.39
C GLU A 615 4.96 12.73 17.28
N ALA A 616 3.76 13.01 17.78
CA ALA A 616 3.02 12.05 18.61
C ALA A 616 2.68 10.77 17.85
N LEU A 617 2.43 10.84 16.55
CA LEU A 617 2.14 9.69 15.69
C LEU A 617 3.41 8.87 15.31
N LEU A 618 4.60 9.36 15.61
CA LEU A 618 5.85 8.60 15.46
C LEU A 618 6.11 7.66 16.65
N ALA A 619 5.31 7.74 17.73
CA ALA A 619 5.43 6.79 18.84
C ALA A 619 5.31 5.34 18.31
N PRO A 620 6.15 4.39 18.79
CA PRO A 620 6.20 3.01 18.24
C PRO A 620 4.85 2.30 18.20
N ASP A 621 3.96 2.59 19.14
CA ASP A 621 2.61 2.00 19.25
C ASP A 621 1.58 2.66 18.33
N LEU A 622 1.89 3.82 17.77
CA LEU A 622 0.98 4.62 16.94
C LEU A 622 1.49 4.80 15.52
N PHE A 623 2.76 4.50 15.25
CA PHE A 623 3.35 4.71 13.95
C PHE A 623 2.74 3.79 12.88
N CYS A 624 2.17 4.43 11.86
CA CYS A 624 1.64 3.78 10.67
C CYS A 624 1.86 4.69 9.45
N PRO A 625 2.64 4.24 8.45
CA PRO A 625 2.77 4.98 7.20
C PRO A 625 1.41 5.22 6.55
N GLY A 626 1.20 6.43 6.04
CA GLY A 626 -0.04 6.81 5.37
C GLY A 626 -1.24 7.06 6.28
N ILE A 627 -1.08 7.00 7.60
CA ILE A 627 -2.20 7.17 8.54
C ILE A 627 -2.90 8.53 8.37
N ARG A 628 -2.17 9.57 7.96
CA ARG A 628 -2.74 10.90 7.68
C ARG A 628 -3.70 10.90 6.50
N ASN A 629 -3.41 10.09 5.49
CA ASN A 629 -4.19 10.04 4.25
C ASN A 629 -5.55 9.34 4.45
N ILE A 630 -5.68 8.55 5.51
CA ILE A 630 -6.94 7.90 5.90
C ILE A 630 -7.67 8.64 7.02
N GLY A 631 -7.28 9.88 7.35
CA GLY A 631 -7.88 10.69 8.41
C GLY A 631 -7.55 10.18 9.81
N ALA A 632 -6.40 9.55 9.98
CA ALA A 632 -5.95 8.97 11.24
C ALA A 632 -7.06 8.11 11.90
N PHE A 633 -7.33 8.33 13.19
CA PHE A 633 -8.28 7.53 13.94
C PHE A 633 -9.75 7.90 13.66
N GLU A 634 -10.05 9.14 13.21
CA GLU A 634 -11.40 9.53 12.81
C GLU A 634 -11.87 8.76 11.57
N GLY A 635 -10.99 8.55 10.60
CA GLY A 635 -11.33 7.87 9.33
C GLY A 635 -11.84 6.46 9.55
N GLY A 636 -11.13 5.65 10.36
CA GLY A 636 -11.56 4.31 10.74
C GLY A 636 -12.90 4.31 11.46
N SER A 637 -13.11 5.30 12.34
CA SER A 637 -14.36 5.46 13.09
C SER A 637 -15.54 5.84 12.19
N ILE A 638 -15.35 6.69 11.17
CA ILE A 638 -16.41 7.07 10.22
C ILE A 638 -16.83 5.86 9.37
N LEU A 639 -15.90 4.96 9.02
CA LEU A 639 -16.23 3.75 8.27
C LEU A 639 -17.24 2.85 8.98
N THR A 640 -17.32 2.91 10.32
CA THR A 640 -18.29 2.11 11.11
C THR A 640 -19.65 2.75 11.28
N ALA A 641 -19.79 4.05 10.98
CA ALA A 641 -21.07 4.73 11.14
C ALA A 641 -22.18 3.99 10.35
N PRO A 642 -23.38 3.77 10.93
CA PRO A 642 -23.94 4.32 12.19
C PRO A 642 -23.79 3.41 13.43
N HIS A 643 -22.77 2.59 13.56
CA HIS A 643 -22.63 1.72 14.74
C HIS A 643 -22.39 2.55 16.00
N PRO A 644 -22.83 2.09 17.19
CA PRO A 644 -22.60 2.77 18.43
C PRO A 644 -21.11 2.94 18.75
N LEU A 645 -20.71 4.18 19.12
CA LEU A 645 -19.33 4.54 19.38
C LEU A 645 -19.22 5.43 20.62
N LEU A 646 -18.38 5.02 21.57
CA LEU A 646 -18.03 5.80 22.75
C LEU A 646 -16.54 6.13 22.72
N LEU A 647 -16.22 7.42 22.59
CA LEU A 647 -14.88 7.94 22.82
C LEU A 647 -14.83 8.60 24.20
N HIS A 648 -13.84 8.23 25.00
CA HIS A 648 -13.60 8.90 26.28
C HIS A 648 -12.12 9.22 26.46
N ASN A 649 -11.81 10.02 27.47
CA ASN A 649 -10.45 10.51 27.71
C ASN A 649 -9.86 11.20 26.46
N THR A 650 -10.71 11.96 25.74
CA THR A 650 -10.27 12.67 24.53
C THR A 650 -9.42 13.90 24.86
N GLY A 651 -9.51 14.41 26.08
CA GLY A 651 -8.94 15.72 26.40
C GLY A 651 -9.51 16.83 25.51
N ALA A 652 -8.70 17.85 25.24
CA ALA A 652 -9.04 18.95 24.35
C ALA A 652 -8.47 18.81 22.92
N ALA A 653 -7.47 17.98 22.74
CA ALA A 653 -6.69 17.90 21.51
C ALA A 653 -7.12 16.78 20.54
N PHE A 654 -7.87 15.78 21.00
CA PHE A 654 -8.33 14.70 20.13
C PHE A 654 -9.46 15.19 19.21
N PRO A 655 -9.30 15.14 17.86
CA PRO A 655 -10.29 15.65 16.93
C PRO A 655 -11.52 14.73 16.89
N THR A 656 -12.69 15.34 16.85
CA THR A 656 -13.99 14.62 16.75
C THR A 656 -14.98 15.28 15.80
N ASP A 657 -14.59 16.36 15.13
CA ASP A 657 -15.52 17.19 14.37
C ASP A 657 -16.02 16.49 13.09
N ALA A 658 -15.15 15.81 12.36
CA ALA A 658 -15.54 15.06 11.18
C ALA A 658 -16.47 13.90 11.55
N LEU A 659 -16.15 13.20 12.65
CA LEU A 659 -16.94 12.11 13.18
C LEU A 659 -18.33 12.58 13.65
N ARG A 660 -18.40 13.66 14.44
CA ARG A 660 -19.67 14.26 14.87
C ARG A 660 -20.51 14.71 13.68
N SER A 661 -19.88 15.31 12.67
CA SER A 661 -20.56 15.72 11.45
C SER A 661 -21.13 14.52 10.70
N ALA A 662 -20.38 13.43 10.55
CA ALA A 662 -20.84 12.22 9.90
C ALA A 662 -22.06 11.61 10.61
N TYR A 663 -21.99 11.41 11.92
CA TYR A 663 -23.13 10.86 12.68
C TYR A 663 -24.37 11.76 12.67
N ARG A 664 -24.17 13.08 12.68
CA ARG A 664 -25.28 14.06 12.56
C ARG A 664 -25.92 13.99 11.18
N ALA A 665 -25.10 13.94 10.14
CA ALA A 665 -25.55 13.95 8.74
C ALA A 665 -26.47 12.77 8.39
N ILE A 666 -26.31 11.64 9.09
CA ILE A 666 -27.12 10.42 8.90
C ILE A 666 -28.18 10.20 10.00
N GLY A 667 -28.45 11.22 10.83
CA GLY A 667 -29.46 11.11 11.90
C GLY A 667 -29.10 10.18 13.06
N ALA A 668 -27.83 9.78 13.20
CA ALA A 668 -27.35 8.81 14.19
C ALA A 668 -26.60 9.46 15.38
N SER A 669 -26.81 10.73 15.66
CA SER A 669 -26.10 11.47 16.74
C SER A 669 -26.22 10.79 18.11
N ASN A 670 -27.33 10.10 18.38
CA ASN A 670 -27.58 9.38 19.62
C ASN A 670 -26.69 8.10 19.77
N LYS A 671 -26.07 7.64 18.71
CA LYS A 671 -25.16 6.50 18.71
C LYS A 671 -23.70 6.89 18.93
N LEU A 672 -23.38 8.18 18.93
CA LEU A 672 -22.05 8.71 19.21
C LEU A 672 -22.01 9.41 20.55
N ARG A 673 -21.19 8.91 21.48
CA ARG A 673 -20.90 9.58 22.76
C ARG A 673 -19.43 9.94 22.82
N VAL A 674 -19.12 11.19 23.15
CA VAL A 674 -17.75 11.70 23.29
C VAL A 674 -17.63 12.40 24.64
N VAL A 675 -16.64 11.99 25.45
CA VAL A 675 -16.38 12.45 26.80
C VAL A 675 -14.92 12.86 26.95
N ALA A 676 -14.65 14.08 27.37
CA ALA A 676 -13.29 14.60 27.55
C ALA A 676 -12.52 13.87 28.66
N ALA A 677 -13.20 13.55 29.75
CA ALA A 677 -12.64 12.87 30.91
C ALA A 677 -12.55 11.34 30.67
N ARG A 678 -11.66 10.67 31.40
CA ARG A 678 -11.62 9.20 31.47
C ARG A 678 -12.84 8.71 32.28
N LEU A 679 -13.59 7.76 31.70
CA LEU A 679 -14.70 7.12 32.36
C LEU A 679 -14.23 5.99 33.29
N ARG A 680 -15.01 5.74 34.37
CA ARG A 680 -14.81 4.63 35.28
C ARG A 680 -15.44 3.36 34.73
N ASP A 681 -15.01 2.20 35.20
CA ASP A 681 -15.50 0.88 34.77
C ASP A 681 -17.03 0.78 34.82
N GLU A 682 -17.66 1.26 35.90
CA GLU A 682 -19.12 1.30 36.04
C GLU A 682 -19.83 2.04 34.91
N GLU A 683 -19.26 3.19 34.48
CA GLU A 683 -19.84 4.00 33.41
C GLU A 683 -19.69 3.32 32.03
N LEU A 684 -18.62 2.56 31.84
CA LEU A 684 -18.38 1.76 30.62
C LEU A 684 -19.38 0.58 30.57
N VAL A 685 -19.54 -0.16 31.67
CA VAL A 685 -20.51 -1.27 31.80
C VAL A 685 -21.94 -0.78 31.54
N ASN A 686 -22.33 0.34 32.15
CA ASN A 686 -23.65 0.93 31.95
C ASN A 686 -23.91 1.31 30.49
N TRP A 687 -22.91 1.85 29.80
CA TRP A 687 -23.04 2.19 28.39
C TRP A 687 -23.22 0.93 27.51
N ILE A 688 -22.40 -0.12 27.73
CA ILE A 688 -22.51 -1.38 26.99
C ILE A 688 -23.88 -2.03 27.16
N SER A 689 -24.43 -1.99 28.39
CA SER A 689 -25.73 -2.58 28.71
C SER A 689 -26.90 -1.82 28.07
N GLN A 690 -26.74 -0.52 27.76
CA GLN A 690 -27.76 0.33 27.13
C GLN A 690 -27.73 0.28 25.61
N VAL A 691 -26.59 -0.09 24.99
CA VAL A 691 -26.43 -0.17 23.55
C VAL A 691 -27.17 -1.40 23.01
N LYS A 692 -28.18 -1.13 22.19
CA LYS A 692 -28.99 -2.16 21.51
C LYS A 692 -28.46 -2.43 20.11
#